data_a3bf2352ebe07825440313fd355c67b3
#
_entry.id   a3bf2352ebe07825440313fd355c67b3
#
_cell.length_a   1.000
_cell.length_b   1.000
_cell.length_c   1.000
_cell.angle_alpha   90.00
_cell.angle_beta   90.00
_cell.angle_gamma   90.00
#
_symmetry.space_group_name_H-M   'P 1'
#
loop_
_entity.id
_entity.type
_entity.pdbx_description
1 polymer ?
#
loop_
_entity_poly.entity_id
_entity_poly.type
_entity_poly.pdbx_seq_one_letter_code
_entity_poly.pdbx_strand_id
1 'polypeptide(L)'
;MRKDGPACRRRSLCGPTFLLIVSVCAGTSAEGLPPLPAQVMSASPLPPLPAELSPVIPLPPLPGSAAPQPTTSFDVGTTIPQPWLFGNGDEPLDGIRPRVLRRPIGPRTAPEPVPTPITFPTRWRTPVDPPIGYTGKSSVMPVETQQDPHFVPVEDRWRTGYSAWDRYDKGHPRNDDYPFLPGRRFDPFNQNVIKGDFPIIGQHTFLDVTASYLSFQEFRQVPTATTPFESTARPNEQNFFQRPNQFFSTNFFSIAFDLTHGDAAFKPADWRLRLVPTFNFNNLSVQELGVVSPNVLQGTSRTRNFWALQEAFFETKITDTSSDYDFTSIRVGTQPFISDFRGFLFADINRAVRIFGTRNANRDQYNLAYFRQWEKDTNSQLNTFNDRRQNLFFFNYYRQDFLVPGYTAQVSVTYNNDPRSFKFDNNRFLVRPDPVGIARPHEIDVAYLGWAGDGHIGRYNLTHQFYWALGRDSLNPLANQTQTINAQMFAIEGSYDRDWARFRASFFWSSGDRNASNTHATGFDSILDAPNFAGGGFSYWNRQQIPLFGVNLVQRLSLVPNLRSSKFQGQSNFVNPGLILPNLGADFDLTPKVKMFNNINFLWFESTNALETFLFQGRIARHIGTDLSTGFEYRPLLSENVAITMGASTLIPGQGFRDIYNNQNSRVGALFGGFLAINLLF
;
A
#
# COMPACT_ATOMS: atom_id res chain seq x y z
N MET A 1 -55.92 31.41 48.01
CA MET A 1 -56.38 30.01 47.86
C MET A 1 -55.43 29.28 46.94
N ARG A 2 -54.63 28.41 47.50
CA ARG A 2 -53.65 27.55 46.86
C ARG A 2 -54.34 26.46 46.06
N LYS A 3 -53.86 26.17 44.88
CA LYS A 3 -54.10 24.88 44.19
C LYS A 3 -52.75 24.29 43.85
N ASP A 4 -52.45 23.26 44.62
CA ASP A 4 -51.25 22.38 44.35
C ASP A 4 -51.58 21.50 43.16
N GLY A 5 -50.70 21.54 42.15
CA GLY A 5 -50.68 20.60 41.02
C GLY A 5 -49.71 19.50 41.31
N PRO A 6 -49.90 18.25 40.86
CA PRO A 6 -49.10 17.12 41.25
C PRO A 6 -47.68 17.13 40.52
N ALA A 7 -46.71 16.94 41.35
CA ALA A 7 -45.31 16.74 40.90
C ALA A 7 -45.21 15.45 40.06
N CYS A 8 -44.99 15.61 38.79
CA CYS A 8 -44.61 14.52 37.88
C CYS A 8 -43.20 14.08 38.24
N ARG A 9 -43.03 13.00 38.98
CA ARG A 9 -41.76 12.30 39.14
C ARG A 9 -41.36 11.74 37.80
N ARG A 10 -40.54 12.48 37.05
CA ARG A 10 -39.79 11.94 35.96
C ARG A 10 -38.78 10.95 36.53
N ARG A 11 -39.08 9.69 36.46
CA ARG A 11 -38.05 8.63 36.52
C ARG A 11 -37.14 8.81 35.30
N SER A 12 -35.92 9.09 35.60
CA SER A 12 -34.82 9.12 34.61
C SER A 12 -34.67 7.72 34.00
N LEU A 13 -35.26 7.51 32.84
CA LEU A 13 -34.97 6.42 31.91
C LEU A 13 -34.02 6.89 30.81
N CYS A 14 -33.24 7.94 31.06
CA CYS A 14 -32.08 8.28 30.26
C CYS A 14 -30.88 7.45 30.75
N GLY A 15 -30.98 6.17 30.56
CA GLY A 15 -29.90 5.23 30.78
C GLY A 15 -28.99 5.11 29.57
N PRO A 16 -28.04 4.20 29.61
CA PRO A 16 -26.96 4.01 28.62
C PRO A 16 -27.41 3.83 27.16
N THR A 17 -28.71 3.60 26.92
CA THR A 17 -29.28 3.38 25.59
C THR A 17 -29.21 4.64 24.70
N PHE A 18 -29.37 5.84 25.26
CA PHE A 18 -29.30 7.07 24.47
C PHE A 18 -27.86 7.42 24.12
N LEU A 19 -26.92 7.10 25.00
CA LEU A 19 -25.49 7.25 24.72
C LEU A 19 -25.02 6.22 23.66
N LEU A 20 -25.58 5.00 23.70
CA LEU A 20 -25.30 3.95 22.72
C LEU A 20 -25.83 4.32 21.33
N ILE A 21 -26.99 4.94 21.22
CA ILE A 21 -27.60 5.38 19.96
C ILE A 21 -26.79 6.53 19.34
N VAL A 22 -26.33 7.48 20.13
CA VAL A 22 -25.43 8.54 19.66
C VAL A 22 -24.09 7.96 19.24
N SER A 23 -23.60 6.91 19.92
CA SER A 23 -22.38 6.19 19.55
C SER A 23 -22.53 5.39 18.26
N VAL A 24 -23.71 4.83 17.97
CA VAL A 24 -23.99 4.12 16.71
C VAL A 24 -23.88 5.05 15.51
N CYS A 25 -24.41 6.25 15.63
CA CYS A 25 -24.22 7.27 14.60
C CYS A 25 -22.76 7.72 14.52
N ALA A 26 -22.03 7.64 15.63
CA ALA A 26 -20.65 8.06 15.69
C ALA A 26 -19.67 7.15 14.92
N GLY A 27 -19.90 5.87 14.92
CA GLY A 27 -18.99 4.91 14.25
C GLY A 27 -19.14 4.81 12.75
N THR A 28 -20.22 5.33 12.19
CA THR A 28 -20.51 5.12 10.77
C THR A 28 -19.94 6.18 9.84
N SER A 29 -19.29 7.19 10.34
CA SER A 29 -18.95 8.34 9.52
C SER A 29 -17.47 8.68 9.44
N ALA A 30 -16.65 8.03 10.23
CA ALA A 30 -15.19 8.19 10.03
C ALA A 30 -14.70 7.53 8.72
N GLU A 31 -15.56 7.45 7.82
CA GLU A 31 -15.62 6.44 6.86
C GLU A 31 -15.34 6.73 5.46
N GLY A 32 -14.89 5.74 4.77
CA GLY A 32 -14.73 5.73 3.35
C GLY A 32 -13.64 6.66 2.87
N LEU A 33 -12.72 7.01 3.74
CA LEU A 33 -11.54 7.71 3.31
C LEU A 33 -10.64 6.74 2.58
N PRO A 34 -10.19 7.08 1.36
CA PRO A 34 -9.21 6.26 0.69
C PRO A 34 -7.93 6.26 1.52
N PRO A 35 -7.16 5.21 1.45
CA PRO A 35 -5.79 5.25 1.93
C PRO A 35 -5.04 6.41 1.27
N LEU A 36 -3.95 6.79 1.86
CA LEU A 36 -2.97 7.67 1.26
C LEU A 36 -2.68 7.28 -0.20
N PRO A 37 -2.34 8.20 -1.07
CA PRO A 37 -2.10 7.92 -2.49
C PRO A 37 -1.24 6.67 -2.73
N ALA A 38 -0.25 6.43 -1.86
CA ALA A 38 0.58 5.22 -1.89
C ALA A 38 -0.19 3.92 -1.62
N GLN A 39 -1.36 4.00 -0.98
CA GLN A 39 -2.15 2.81 -0.61
C GLN A 39 -3.30 2.52 -1.59
N VAL A 40 -3.75 3.51 -2.32
CA VAL A 40 -4.80 3.33 -3.33
C VAL A 40 -4.27 2.54 -4.52
N MET A 41 -2.98 2.59 -4.74
CA MET A 41 -2.30 1.86 -5.80
C MET A 41 -2.10 0.38 -5.51
N SER A 42 -2.58 -0.12 -4.37
CA SER A 42 -2.48 -1.55 -4.02
C SER A 42 -3.39 -2.46 -4.83
N ALA A 43 -4.17 -1.93 -5.72
CA ALA A 43 -4.96 -2.75 -6.66
C ALA A 43 -4.11 -3.27 -7.84
N SER A 44 -3.08 -2.54 -8.18
CA SER A 44 -1.92 -3.00 -8.94
C SER A 44 -0.78 -3.16 -7.96
N PRO A 45 0.22 -3.98 -8.24
CA PRO A 45 1.48 -3.75 -7.56
C PRO A 45 1.72 -2.26 -7.66
N LEU A 46 1.74 -1.59 -6.51
CA LEU A 46 2.01 -0.17 -6.43
C LEU A 46 3.11 0.12 -7.42
N PRO A 47 2.94 1.05 -8.35
CA PRO A 47 4.11 1.63 -8.91
C PRO A 47 4.92 2.06 -7.69
N PRO A 48 6.19 1.74 -7.66
CA PRO A 48 7.00 2.14 -6.55
C PRO A 48 6.73 3.59 -6.28
N LEU A 49 6.59 3.91 -5.03
CA LEU A 49 6.71 5.29 -4.58
C LEU A 49 7.84 5.91 -5.39
N PRO A 50 7.77 7.18 -5.80
CA PRO A 50 8.84 7.83 -6.55
C PRO A 50 10.25 7.60 -6.02
N ALA A 51 10.39 6.90 -4.89
CA ALA A 51 11.64 6.35 -4.39
C ALA A 51 12.35 5.40 -5.37
N GLU A 52 11.64 4.80 -6.33
CA GLU A 52 12.32 4.05 -7.41
C GLU A 52 12.95 4.98 -8.46
N LEU A 53 12.56 6.24 -8.48
CA LEU A 53 13.30 7.24 -9.23
C LEU A 53 14.58 7.70 -8.51
N SER A 54 14.79 7.19 -7.30
CA SER A 54 16.04 7.41 -6.59
C SER A 54 16.90 6.16 -6.75
N PRO A 55 18.01 6.25 -7.44
CA PRO A 55 18.94 5.10 -7.61
C PRO A 55 19.65 4.73 -6.32
N VAL A 56 19.05 4.96 -5.15
CA VAL A 56 19.89 5.22 -3.99
C VAL A 56 19.79 4.19 -2.89
N ILE A 57 18.82 3.29 -2.88
CA ILE A 57 18.79 2.26 -1.84
C ILE A 57 18.14 1.01 -2.41
N PRO A 58 18.87 -0.08 -2.52
CA PRO A 58 18.24 -1.37 -2.59
C PRO A 58 17.73 -1.71 -1.18
N LEU A 59 16.59 -1.16 -0.84
CA LEU A 59 15.72 -1.83 0.12
C LEU A 59 15.24 -3.11 -0.56
N PRO A 60 14.95 -4.16 0.19
CA PRO A 60 14.29 -5.31 -0.42
C PRO A 60 13.13 -4.77 -1.25
N PRO A 61 12.92 -5.27 -2.47
CA PRO A 61 11.79 -4.86 -3.25
C PRO A 61 10.56 -4.99 -2.35
N LEU A 62 9.84 -3.89 -2.19
CA LEU A 62 8.58 -3.93 -1.47
C LEU A 62 7.72 -4.94 -2.20
N PRO A 63 7.30 -6.02 -1.56
CA PRO A 63 6.46 -7.01 -2.21
C PRO A 63 5.20 -6.31 -2.68
N GLY A 64 4.82 -6.51 -3.90
CA GLY A 64 3.73 -5.81 -4.54
C GLY A 64 4.12 -4.48 -5.19
N SER A 65 5.36 -3.99 -5.05
CA SER A 65 5.85 -2.88 -5.83
C SER A 65 6.45 -3.32 -7.17
N ALA A 66 6.78 -4.58 -7.31
CA ALA A 66 7.03 -5.13 -8.62
C ALA A 66 5.68 -5.24 -9.31
N ALA A 67 5.40 -4.33 -10.23
CA ALA A 67 4.68 -4.76 -11.41
C ALA A 67 5.29 -6.11 -11.78
N PRO A 68 4.50 -7.13 -12.14
CA PRO A 68 5.09 -8.24 -12.82
C PRO A 68 5.85 -7.61 -13.98
N GLN A 69 7.13 -7.42 -13.80
CA GLN A 69 7.98 -7.28 -14.93
C GLN A 69 7.56 -8.46 -15.79
N PRO A 70 7.23 -8.29 -17.06
CA PRO A 70 7.13 -9.43 -17.91
C PRO A 70 8.44 -10.18 -17.64
N THR A 71 8.33 -11.30 -16.97
CA THR A 71 9.44 -12.20 -16.80
C THR A 71 9.71 -12.74 -18.19
N THR A 72 10.32 -11.92 -19.03
CA THR A 72 11.19 -12.45 -20.01
C THR A 72 12.33 -13.01 -19.18
N SER A 73 12.16 -14.24 -18.72
CA SER A 73 13.28 -15.10 -18.50
C SER A 73 13.94 -15.22 -19.87
N PHE A 74 14.75 -14.24 -20.22
CA PHE A 74 15.85 -14.52 -21.09
C PHE A 74 16.76 -15.41 -20.26
N ASP A 75 16.56 -16.68 -20.43
CA ASP A 75 17.59 -17.66 -20.24
C ASP A 75 18.66 -17.36 -21.31
N VAL A 76 19.35 -16.26 -21.11
CA VAL A 76 20.59 -15.97 -21.82
C VAL A 76 21.63 -16.72 -21.03
N GLY A 77 21.70 -18.01 -21.28
CA GLY A 77 22.93 -18.81 -21.11
C GLY A 77 24.05 -18.29 -21.99
N THR A 78 24.26 -17.00 -21.98
CA THR A 78 25.47 -16.35 -22.44
C THR A 78 26.05 -15.67 -21.25
N THR A 79 27.12 -16.26 -20.72
CA THR A 79 28.18 -15.53 -20.05
C THR A 79 28.38 -14.23 -20.82
N ILE A 80 27.71 -13.17 -20.37
CA ILE A 80 28.14 -11.82 -20.75
C ILE A 80 29.58 -11.75 -20.21
N PRO A 81 30.59 -11.58 -21.03
CA PRO A 81 31.90 -11.23 -20.50
C PRO A 81 31.66 -9.97 -19.70
N GLN A 82 31.93 -10.01 -18.43
CA GLN A 82 31.90 -8.81 -17.60
C GLN A 82 32.97 -7.85 -18.12
N PRO A 83 32.67 -6.80 -18.89
CA PRO A 83 33.71 -5.91 -19.39
C PRO A 83 33.99 -4.78 -18.40
N TRP A 84 33.41 -4.79 -17.20
CA TRP A 84 33.39 -3.63 -16.30
C TRP A 84 33.77 -3.93 -14.86
N LEU A 85 34.68 -4.87 -14.67
CA LEU A 85 35.53 -4.81 -13.49
C LEU A 85 36.47 -3.60 -13.66
N PHE A 86 35.99 -2.44 -13.24
CA PHE A 86 36.88 -1.33 -12.96
C PHE A 86 37.77 -1.79 -11.81
N GLY A 87 39.03 -1.93 -12.12
CA GLY A 87 40.08 -2.06 -11.12
C GLY A 87 39.95 -0.88 -10.15
N ASN A 88 40.23 -1.14 -8.90
CA ASN A 88 40.31 -0.13 -7.85
C ASN A 88 41.16 1.03 -8.32
N GLY A 89 40.51 2.16 -8.62
CA GLY A 89 41.15 3.26 -9.30
C GLY A 89 41.82 4.27 -8.38
N ASP A 90 42.70 3.84 -7.50
CA ASP A 90 43.58 4.74 -6.73
C ASP A 90 45.06 4.56 -6.99
N GLU A 91 45.44 3.89 -8.09
CA GLU A 91 46.80 4.00 -8.56
C GLU A 91 46.87 4.97 -9.76
N PRO A 92 47.79 5.96 -9.75
CA PRO A 92 47.96 6.85 -10.86
C PRO A 92 48.46 6.03 -12.06
N LEU A 93 47.66 6.01 -13.13
CA LEU A 93 47.99 5.41 -14.40
C LEU A 93 49.07 6.23 -15.17
N ASP A 94 50.12 6.61 -14.47
CA ASP A 94 51.34 7.14 -15.09
C ASP A 94 52.25 5.99 -15.47
N GLY A 95 52.13 5.50 -16.67
CA GLY A 95 53.14 4.57 -17.21
C GLY A 95 52.68 3.59 -18.28
N ILE A 96 51.41 3.48 -18.61
CA ILE A 96 51.00 2.57 -19.69
C ILE A 96 50.76 3.37 -20.99
N ARG A 97 51.80 3.59 -21.74
CA ARG A 97 51.66 3.96 -23.14
C ARG A 97 51.04 2.76 -23.89
N PRO A 98 49.93 2.94 -24.62
CA PRO A 98 49.38 1.86 -25.43
C PRO A 98 50.37 1.49 -26.50
N ARG A 99 50.98 0.32 -26.39
CA ARG A 99 51.71 -0.29 -27.51
C ARG A 99 50.69 -0.65 -28.58
N VAL A 100 50.57 0.18 -29.59
CA VAL A 100 49.87 -0.16 -30.82
C VAL A 100 50.65 -1.30 -31.49
N LEU A 101 50.28 -2.52 -31.19
CA LEU A 101 50.68 -3.69 -31.96
C LEU A 101 49.95 -3.62 -33.31
N ARG A 102 50.61 -3.00 -34.29
CA ARG A 102 50.21 -3.18 -35.68
C ARG A 102 50.42 -4.66 -36.02
N ARG A 103 49.34 -5.45 -36.01
CA ARG A 103 49.31 -6.76 -36.64
C ARG A 103 49.43 -6.54 -38.15
N PRO A 104 50.31 -7.32 -38.84
CA PRO A 104 50.33 -7.31 -40.29
C PRO A 104 48.97 -7.71 -40.83
N ILE A 105 48.47 -6.96 -41.80
CA ILE A 105 47.25 -7.25 -42.53
C ILE A 105 47.52 -8.49 -43.35
N GLY A 106 47.12 -9.67 -42.85
CA GLY A 106 47.05 -10.87 -43.66
C GLY A 106 45.92 -10.77 -44.70
N PRO A 107 45.94 -11.58 -45.76
CA PRO A 107 44.90 -11.54 -46.78
C PRO A 107 43.53 -11.72 -46.16
N ARG A 108 42.60 -10.82 -46.51
CA ARG A 108 41.21 -10.89 -46.10
C ARG A 108 40.62 -12.22 -46.53
N THR A 109 40.46 -13.14 -45.61
CA THR A 109 39.54 -14.25 -45.78
C THR A 109 38.14 -13.68 -45.98
N ALA A 110 37.39 -14.24 -46.93
CA ALA A 110 36.00 -13.86 -47.14
C ALA A 110 35.23 -13.86 -45.80
N PRO A 111 34.38 -12.89 -45.55
CA PRO A 111 33.61 -12.86 -44.31
C PRO A 111 32.86 -14.18 -44.18
N GLU A 112 32.99 -14.83 -43.03
CA GLU A 112 32.14 -15.97 -42.71
C GLU A 112 30.67 -15.56 -42.91
N PRO A 113 29.87 -16.44 -43.54
CA PRO A 113 28.45 -16.15 -43.71
C PRO A 113 27.86 -15.87 -42.32
N VAL A 114 27.36 -14.68 -42.15
CA VAL A 114 26.59 -14.29 -40.94
C VAL A 114 25.52 -15.35 -40.77
N PRO A 115 25.48 -16.05 -39.63
CA PRO A 115 24.44 -17.05 -39.42
C PRO A 115 23.09 -16.35 -39.63
N THR A 116 22.32 -16.90 -40.57
CA THR A 116 20.94 -16.45 -40.81
C THR A 116 20.23 -16.41 -39.48
N PRO A 117 19.66 -15.29 -39.07
CA PRO A 117 18.92 -15.25 -37.84
C PRO A 117 17.86 -16.35 -37.88
N ILE A 118 17.80 -17.17 -36.82
CA ILE A 118 16.78 -18.20 -36.66
C ILE A 118 15.45 -17.45 -36.65
N THR A 119 14.79 -17.45 -37.80
CA THR A 119 13.41 -16.94 -37.90
C THR A 119 12.54 -17.96 -37.20
N PHE A 120 12.21 -17.68 -35.96
CA PHE A 120 11.13 -18.41 -35.30
C PHE A 120 9.86 -18.26 -36.13
N PRO A 121 9.16 -19.35 -36.44
CA PRO A 121 7.95 -19.26 -37.25
C PRO A 121 6.95 -18.36 -36.55
N THR A 122 6.46 -17.36 -37.26
CA THR A 122 5.51 -16.32 -36.83
C THR A 122 4.20 -16.86 -36.23
N ARG A 123 3.98 -18.16 -36.24
CA ARG A 123 2.81 -18.82 -35.65
C ARG A 123 2.74 -18.84 -34.13
N TRP A 124 3.78 -18.45 -33.40
CA TRP A 124 3.86 -18.53 -31.95
C TRP A 124 3.83 -17.17 -31.24
N ARG A 125 3.75 -16.07 -31.98
CA ARG A 125 3.63 -14.74 -31.39
C ARG A 125 2.15 -14.45 -31.17
N THR A 126 1.76 -14.47 -29.90
CA THR A 126 0.42 -14.02 -29.51
C THR A 126 0.34 -12.51 -29.58
N PRO A 127 -0.85 -11.91 -29.82
CA PRO A 127 -1.01 -10.45 -29.81
C PRO A 127 -0.64 -9.78 -28.49
N VAL A 128 -0.35 -10.56 -27.47
CA VAL A 128 0.03 -10.15 -26.11
C VAL A 128 1.51 -10.27 -25.80
N ASP A 129 2.33 -10.63 -26.79
CA ASP A 129 3.77 -10.60 -26.58
C ASP A 129 4.21 -9.16 -26.31
N PRO A 130 5.07 -8.93 -25.29
CA PRO A 130 5.57 -7.60 -25.02
C PRO A 130 6.33 -7.07 -26.23
N PRO A 131 6.29 -5.75 -26.47
CA PRO A 131 7.02 -5.17 -27.60
C PRO A 131 8.51 -5.51 -27.50
N ILE A 132 9.09 -5.86 -28.62
CA ILE A 132 10.52 -6.09 -28.71
C ILE A 132 11.23 -4.74 -28.50
N GLY A 133 12.20 -4.71 -27.59
CA GLY A 133 13.00 -3.54 -27.35
C GLY A 133 13.88 -3.14 -28.55
N TYR A 134 14.64 -2.08 -28.40
CA TYR A 134 15.57 -1.65 -29.44
C TYR A 134 16.64 -2.69 -29.73
N THR A 135 16.86 -2.93 -31.00
CA THR A 135 17.96 -3.80 -31.51
C THR A 135 19.14 -3.02 -32.01
N GLY A 136 19.05 -1.70 -32.03
CA GLY A 136 20.08 -0.80 -32.49
C GLY A 136 20.98 -0.22 -31.40
N LYS A 137 21.69 0.86 -31.69
CA LYS A 137 22.44 1.65 -30.71
C LYS A 137 21.54 2.25 -29.67
N SER A 138 22.05 2.49 -28.45
CA SER A 138 21.34 3.12 -27.38
C SER A 138 20.64 4.39 -27.83
N SER A 139 19.39 4.58 -27.38
CA SER A 139 18.54 5.73 -27.69
C SER A 139 18.21 5.98 -29.16
N VAL A 140 18.54 5.06 -30.03
CA VAL A 140 18.15 5.11 -31.44
C VAL A 140 16.99 4.17 -31.68
N MET A 141 15.87 4.73 -32.13
CA MET A 141 14.72 3.92 -32.52
C MET A 141 15.05 3.13 -33.78
N PRO A 142 14.81 1.81 -33.83
CA PRO A 142 14.97 1.03 -35.07
C PRO A 142 14.09 1.62 -36.19
N VAL A 143 14.58 1.55 -37.42
CA VAL A 143 13.76 1.91 -38.58
C VAL A 143 12.58 0.95 -38.69
N GLU A 144 11.46 1.40 -39.27
CA GLU A 144 10.21 0.61 -39.34
C GLU A 144 10.40 -0.80 -39.90
N THR A 145 11.30 -0.96 -40.88
CA THR A 145 11.63 -2.26 -41.47
C THR A 145 12.32 -3.24 -40.53
N GLN A 146 12.82 -2.76 -39.40
CA GLN A 146 13.45 -3.57 -38.33
C GLN A 146 12.53 -3.83 -37.16
N GLN A 147 11.34 -3.22 -37.17
CA GLN A 147 10.38 -3.37 -36.08
C GLN A 147 9.54 -4.62 -36.30
N ASP A 148 9.25 -5.29 -35.20
CA ASP A 148 8.25 -6.34 -35.18
C ASP A 148 6.85 -5.72 -35.39
N PRO A 149 5.93 -6.37 -36.13
CA PRO A 149 4.59 -5.83 -36.33
C PRO A 149 3.78 -5.67 -35.05
N HIS A 150 4.21 -6.31 -33.94
CA HIS A 150 3.62 -6.12 -32.61
C HIS A 150 4.37 -5.09 -31.76
N PHE A 151 5.47 -4.53 -32.26
CA PHE A 151 6.22 -3.51 -31.53
C PHE A 151 5.41 -2.22 -31.42
N VAL A 152 5.19 -1.78 -30.19
CA VAL A 152 4.57 -0.49 -29.88
C VAL A 152 5.65 0.43 -29.34
N PRO A 153 6.06 1.47 -30.08
CA PRO A 153 7.03 2.42 -29.57
C PRO A 153 6.44 3.20 -28.38
N VAL A 154 7.21 3.32 -27.33
CA VAL A 154 6.84 4.00 -26.08
C VAL A 154 7.77 5.17 -25.86
N GLU A 155 7.21 6.31 -25.52
CA GLU A 155 7.95 7.45 -25.01
C GLU A 155 8.31 7.18 -23.55
N ASP A 156 9.58 6.94 -23.27
CA ASP A 156 10.11 6.73 -21.93
C ASP A 156 11.55 7.23 -21.80
N ARG A 157 12.04 7.34 -20.57
CA ARG A 157 13.35 7.89 -20.29
C ARG A 157 14.51 6.96 -20.66
N TRP A 158 14.27 5.68 -20.85
CA TRP A 158 15.27 4.72 -21.32
C TRP A 158 15.70 4.97 -22.75
N ARG A 159 14.95 5.75 -23.49
CA ARG A 159 15.24 6.15 -24.88
C ARG A 159 16.14 7.36 -24.98
N THR A 160 16.39 8.06 -23.87
CA THR A 160 17.28 9.21 -23.87
C THR A 160 18.75 8.76 -23.92
N GLY A 161 19.56 9.46 -24.67
CA GLY A 161 20.99 9.22 -24.75
C GLY A 161 21.76 9.80 -23.57
N TYR A 162 23.04 9.76 -23.65
CA TYR A 162 23.90 10.37 -22.63
C TYR A 162 23.78 11.88 -22.66
N SER A 163 23.74 12.47 -21.46
CA SER A 163 23.76 13.93 -21.32
C SER A 163 25.13 14.50 -21.70
N ALA A 164 25.15 15.79 -22.01
CA ALA A 164 26.38 16.52 -22.23
C ALA A 164 27.19 16.80 -20.94
N TRP A 165 26.73 16.32 -19.81
CA TRP A 165 27.37 16.51 -18.53
C TRP A 165 28.51 15.50 -18.32
N ASP A 166 29.69 16.01 -17.94
CA ASP A 166 30.83 15.19 -17.53
C ASP A 166 30.75 14.89 -16.03
N ARG A 167 30.16 13.73 -15.72
CA ARG A 167 29.93 13.27 -14.34
C ARG A 167 31.20 13.23 -13.49
N TYR A 168 32.32 12.93 -14.10
CA TYR A 168 33.57 12.67 -13.38
C TYR A 168 34.57 13.82 -13.47
N ASP A 169 34.17 14.94 -14.11
CA ASP A 169 34.99 16.12 -14.32
C ASP A 169 36.42 15.79 -14.89
N LYS A 170 36.47 14.80 -15.78
CA LYS A 170 37.70 14.33 -16.39
C LYS A 170 38.02 15.00 -17.72
N GLY A 171 37.20 15.96 -18.15
CA GLY A 171 37.34 16.66 -19.40
C GLY A 171 37.20 15.74 -20.64
N HIS A 172 36.44 14.66 -20.52
CA HIS A 172 36.16 13.77 -21.64
C HIS A 172 35.43 14.54 -22.74
N PRO A 173 35.80 14.34 -24.03
CA PRO A 173 35.02 14.88 -25.11
C PRO A 173 33.59 14.26 -25.03
N ARG A 174 32.61 15.05 -25.45
CA ARG A 174 31.25 14.58 -25.57
C ARG A 174 31.24 13.30 -26.40
N ASN A 175 30.48 12.33 -25.97
CA ASN A 175 30.33 11.11 -26.73
C ASN A 175 29.34 11.34 -27.87
N ASP A 176 29.80 11.82 -28.99
CA ASP A 176 28.99 12.13 -30.17
C ASP A 176 28.41 10.88 -30.85
N ASP A 177 28.82 9.69 -30.39
CA ASP A 177 28.27 8.42 -30.92
C ASP A 177 26.85 8.11 -30.40
N TYR A 178 26.40 8.83 -29.42
CA TYR A 178 25.07 8.63 -28.83
C TYR A 178 24.23 9.88 -29.04
N PRO A 179 23.24 9.84 -29.94
CA PRO A 179 22.28 10.93 -30.07
C PRO A 179 21.48 11.08 -28.78
N PHE A 180 21.33 12.29 -28.30
CA PHE A 180 20.42 12.63 -27.25
C PHE A 180 19.44 13.71 -27.73
N LEU A 181 18.23 13.67 -27.20
CA LEU A 181 17.25 14.70 -27.45
C LEU A 181 17.31 15.72 -26.32
N PRO A 182 17.64 16.99 -26.62
CA PRO A 182 17.64 18.02 -25.60
C PRO A 182 16.22 18.13 -25.03
N GLY A 183 16.10 17.96 -23.73
CA GLY A 183 14.84 17.98 -23.04
C GLY A 183 14.27 19.40 -22.88
N ARG A 184 12.96 19.45 -22.64
CA ARG A 184 12.25 20.64 -22.18
C ARG A 184 11.82 20.44 -20.74
N ARG A 185 11.73 21.50 -19.96
CA ARG A 185 11.40 21.42 -18.52
C ARG A 185 10.13 20.67 -18.18
N PHE A 186 9.16 20.66 -19.09
CA PHE A 186 7.86 20.00 -18.89
C PHE A 186 7.70 18.72 -19.73
N ASP A 187 8.79 18.21 -20.29
CA ASP A 187 8.80 16.97 -21.04
C ASP A 187 9.45 15.87 -20.20
N PRO A 188 8.67 14.92 -19.64
CA PRO A 188 9.23 13.88 -18.76
C PRO A 188 9.98 12.80 -19.53
N PHE A 189 9.84 12.71 -20.85
CA PHE A 189 10.37 11.61 -21.66
C PHE A 189 11.77 11.90 -22.24
N ASN A 190 12.18 13.16 -22.26
CA ASN A 190 13.50 13.59 -22.72
C ASN A 190 14.35 14.04 -21.53
N GLN A 191 15.63 14.26 -21.76
CA GLN A 191 16.53 14.73 -20.73
C GLN A 191 16.06 16.06 -20.15
N ASN A 192 15.97 16.13 -18.83
CA ASN A 192 15.34 17.24 -18.15
C ASN A 192 16.04 17.54 -16.81
N VAL A 193 16.43 18.78 -16.61
CA VAL A 193 17.10 19.21 -15.38
C VAL A 193 16.26 19.00 -14.11
N ILE A 194 14.93 19.09 -14.22
CA ILE A 194 14.02 18.86 -13.09
C ILE A 194 13.63 17.38 -12.92
N LYS A 195 14.24 16.49 -13.67
CA LYS A 195 14.11 15.03 -13.55
C LYS A 195 15.43 14.36 -13.16
N GLY A 196 16.38 15.15 -12.64
CA GLY A 196 17.65 14.65 -12.16
C GLY A 196 18.64 14.22 -13.23
N ASP A 197 18.45 14.56 -14.52
CA ASP A 197 19.38 14.18 -15.58
C ASP A 197 20.65 15.01 -15.59
N PHE A 198 20.58 16.24 -15.06
CA PHE A 198 21.69 17.17 -14.93
C PHE A 198 21.74 17.71 -13.52
N PRO A 199 22.93 17.98 -12.96
CA PRO A 199 23.03 18.63 -11.68
C PRO A 199 22.51 20.08 -11.76
N ILE A 200 21.82 20.53 -10.69
CA ILE A 200 21.37 21.92 -10.57
C ILE A 200 22.37 22.81 -9.81
N ILE A 201 23.20 22.18 -8.97
CA ILE A 201 24.24 22.86 -8.18
C ILE A 201 25.53 22.03 -8.25
N GLY A 202 26.61 22.67 -8.68
CA GLY A 202 27.90 21.98 -8.84
C GLY A 202 27.81 20.79 -9.79
N GLN A 203 28.49 19.68 -9.46
CA GLN A 203 28.57 18.47 -10.30
C GLN A 203 27.72 17.31 -9.79
N HIS A 204 27.28 17.34 -8.54
CA HIS A 204 26.71 16.17 -7.86
C HIS A 204 25.38 16.44 -7.13
N THR A 205 24.75 17.61 -7.34
CA THR A 205 23.46 17.92 -6.72
C THR A 205 22.35 17.97 -7.75
N PHE A 206 21.39 17.06 -7.63
CA PHE A 206 20.32 16.84 -8.60
C PHE A 206 18.97 17.15 -7.98
N LEU A 207 18.05 17.66 -8.78
CA LEU A 207 16.65 17.89 -8.40
C LEU A 207 15.74 17.00 -9.24
N ASP A 208 14.93 16.18 -8.59
CA ASP A 208 13.81 15.48 -9.21
C ASP A 208 12.49 16.07 -8.72
N VAL A 209 11.66 16.50 -9.66
CA VAL A 209 10.33 17.01 -9.40
C VAL A 209 9.31 16.05 -10.02
N THR A 210 8.51 15.42 -9.17
CA THR A 210 7.44 14.52 -9.59
C THR A 210 6.11 15.11 -9.20
N ALA A 211 5.22 15.33 -10.17
CA ALA A 211 3.83 15.71 -9.93
C ALA A 211 2.94 14.49 -10.10
N SER A 212 2.05 14.26 -9.16
CA SER A 212 1.09 13.17 -9.22
C SER A 212 -0.33 13.66 -8.99
N TYR A 213 -1.26 13.11 -9.75
CA TYR A 213 -2.70 13.31 -9.56
C TYR A 213 -3.39 11.96 -9.50
N LEU A 214 -4.11 11.72 -8.41
CA LEU A 214 -4.95 10.55 -8.24
C LEU A 214 -6.39 10.98 -8.08
N SER A 215 -7.26 10.55 -9.02
CA SER A 215 -8.71 10.63 -8.89
C SER A 215 -9.28 9.25 -8.60
N PHE A 216 -10.04 9.13 -7.54
CA PHE A 216 -10.67 7.89 -7.13
C PHE A 216 -12.16 8.10 -6.92
N GLN A 217 -12.97 7.30 -7.61
CA GLN A 217 -14.43 7.33 -7.60
C GLN A 217 -14.94 5.94 -7.22
N GLU A 218 -15.87 5.85 -6.28
CA GLU A 218 -16.40 4.58 -5.83
C GLU A 218 -17.91 4.66 -5.57
N PHE A 219 -18.65 3.75 -6.18
CA PHE A 219 -19.99 3.39 -5.77
C PHE A 219 -19.93 2.11 -4.93
N ARG A 220 -20.59 2.11 -3.77
CA ARG A 220 -20.58 0.97 -2.89
C ARG A 220 -21.91 0.79 -2.15
N GLN A 221 -22.22 -0.46 -1.84
CA GLN A 221 -23.33 -0.83 -0.98
C GLN A 221 -22.77 -1.41 0.31
N VAL A 222 -22.95 -0.74 1.41
CA VAL A 222 -22.56 -1.23 2.75
C VAL A 222 -23.74 -1.11 3.70
N PRO A 223 -23.92 -2.04 4.64
CA PRO A 223 -24.95 -1.90 5.66
C PRO A 223 -24.74 -0.60 6.42
N THR A 224 -25.75 0.27 6.44
CA THR A 224 -25.65 1.58 7.08
C THR A 224 -26.49 1.55 8.35
N ALA A 225 -25.85 1.70 9.51
CA ALA A 225 -26.51 1.77 10.79
C ALA A 225 -27.29 3.09 10.88
N THR A 226 -28.57 3.00 11.23
CA THR A 226 -29.45 4.15 11.39
C THR A 226 -30.54 3.85 12.42
N THR A 227 -31.14 4.88 13.01
CA THR A 227 -32.27 4.78 13.93
C THR A 227 -33.57 5.21 13.22
N PRO A 228 -34.76 4.98 13.83
CA PRO A 228 -36.01 5.47 13.28
C PRO A 228 -36.09 6.99 13.05
N PHE A 229 -35.25 7.75 13.77
CA PHE A 229 -35.19 9.21 13.66
C PHE A 229 -34.28 9.69 12.50
N GLU A 230 -33.35 8.87 12.09
CA GLU A 230 -32.34 9.19 11.05
C GLU A 230 -32.65 8.48 9.74
N SER A 231 -33.49 7.44 9.77
CA SER A 231 -33.83 6.68 8.59
C SER A 231 -34.64 7.52 7.59
N THR A 232 -34.11 7.63 6.39
CA THR A 232 -34.79 8.27 5.26
C THR A 232 -35.64 7.27 4.50
N ALA A 233 -35.35 5.96 4.64
CA ALA A 233 -36.09 4.91 3.92
C ALA A 233 -37.41 4.61 4.56
N ARG A 234 -37.44 4.51 5.89
CA ARG A 234 -38.59 4.08 6.68
C ARG A 234 -38.67 4.87 7.98
N PRO A 235 -39.10 6.11 7.94
CA PRO A 235 -39.32 6.91 9.15
C PRO A 235 -40.23 6.19 10.14
N ASN A 236 -39.86 6.18 11.43
CA ASN A 236 -40.58 5.55 12.51
C ASN A 236 -40.51 4.01 12.59
N GLU A 237 -39.73 3.32 11.70
CA GLU A 237 -39.48 1.90 11.85
C GLU A 237 -38.18 1.63 12.63
N GLN A 238 -38.15 0.52 13.36
CA GLN A 238 -36.98 0.11 14.16
C GLN A 238 -36.02 -0.76 13.34
N ASN A 239 -35.57 -0.26 12.20
CA ASN A 239 -34.65 -0.94 11.31
C ASN A 239 -33.31 -0.22 11.32
N PHE A 240 -32.24 -0.89 11.75
CA PHE A 240 -30.92 -0.27 11.88
C PHE A 240 -30.09 -0.23 10.59
N PHE A 241 -30.33 -1.13 9.65
CA PHE A 241 -29.49 -1.25 8.46
C PHE A 241 -30.33 -0.98 7.21
N GLN A 242 -30.52 0.30 6.90
CA GLN A 242 -31.41 0.75 5.85
C GLN A 242 -30.71 0.84 4.48
N ARG A 243 -30.82 1.98 3.80
CA ARG A 243 -30.35 2.17 2.45
C ARG A 243 -28.81 2.08 2.37
N PRO A 244 -28.24 1.04 1.70
CA PRO A 244 -26.82 0.78 1.74
C PRO A 244 -25.99 1.60 0.76
N ASN A 245 -26.62 2.33 -0.19
CA ASN A 245 -25.90 2.95 -1.28
C ASN A 245 -25.10 4.17 -0.82
N GLN A 246 -23.86 4.20 -1.20
CA GLN A 246 -22.94 5.31 -0.95
C GLN A 246 -22.14 5.61 -2.22
N PHE A 247 -21.85 6.87 -2.46
CA PHE A 247 -20.91 7.34 -3.44
C PHE A 247 -19.79 8.10 -2.75
N PHE A 248 -18.56 7.71 -3.06
CA PHE A 248 -17.36 8.33 -2.52
C PHE A 248 -16.45 8.78 -3.66
N SER A 249 -15.96 10.01 -3.57
CA SER A 249 -15.00 10.58 -4.48
C SER A 249 -13.86 11.22 -3.71
N THR A 250 -12.64 10.98 -4.14
CA THR A 250 -11.47 11.67 -3.58
C THR A 250 -10.43 11.92 -4.66
N ASN A 251 -9.79 13.08 -4.55
CA ASN A 251 -8.79 13.52 -5.48
C ASN A 251 -7.57 13.98 -4.68
N PHE A 252 -6.40 13.51 -5.04
CA PHE A 252 -5.13 13.91 -4.47
C PHE A 252 -4.27 14.54 -5.56
N PHE A 253 -3.67 15.64 -5.22
CA PHE A 253 -2.64 16.28 -6.03
C PHE A 253 -1.40 16.49 -5.16
N SER A 254 -0.28 15.90 -5.59
CA SER A 254 0.99 15.97 -4.86
C SER A 254 2.11 16.41 -5.78
N ILE A 255 3.05 17.18 -5.23
CA ILE A 255 4.30 17.52 -5.92
C ILE A 255 5.44 17.10 -5.00
N ALA A 256 6.25 16.17 -5.45
CA ALA A 256 7.46 15.77 -4.75
C ALA A 256 8.66 16.57 -5.28
N PHE A 257 9.39 17.18 -4.37
CA PHE A 257 10.69 17.78 -4.60
C PHE A 257 11.74 16.92 -3.93
N ASP A 258 12.62 16.33 -4.71
CA ASP A 258 13.66 15.41 -4.25
C ASP A 258 15.04 15.96 -4.63
N LEU A 259 15.76 16.48 -3.66
CA LEU A 259 17.10 17.04 -3.84
C LEU A 259 18.11 16.01 -3.33
N THR A 260 18.98 15.53 -4.21
CA THR A 260 19.96 14.51 -3.90
C THR A 260 21.37 14.99 -4.22
N HIS A 261 22.34 14.58 -3.41
CA HIS A 261 23.75 14.82 -3.63
C HIS A 261 24.52 13.49 -3.63
N GLY A 262 25.37 13.29 -4.63
CA GLY A 262 26.18 12.09 -4.80
C GLY A 262 26.39 11.74 -6.27
N ASP A 263 26.95 10.56 -6.51
CA ASP A 263 27.23 10.07 -7.88
C ASP A 263 25.97 9.60 -8.63
N ALA A 264 24.82 9.67 -8.02
CA ALA A 264 23.47 9.51 -8.55
C ALA A 264 23.10 8.18 -9.23
N ALA A 265 24.04 7.27 -9.52
CA ALA A 265 23.70 6.07 -10.29
C ALA A 265 24.10 4.73 -9.65
N PHE A 266 25.23 4.66 -8.97
CA PHE A 266 25.79 3.38 -8.52
C PHE A 266 26.01 3.28 -7.03
N LYS A 267 26.04 4.43 -6.33
CA LYS A 267 26.24 4.51 -4.89
C LYS A 267 25.02 5.15 -4.23
N PRO A 268 24.73 4.82 -2.98
CA PRO A 268 23.77 5.56 -2.19
C PRO A 268 24.14 7.05 -2.17
N ALA A 269 23.13 7.93 -2.27
CA ALA A 269 23.37 9.37 -2.18
C ALA A 269 24.06 9.73 -0.86
N ASP A 270 24.95 10.70 -0.89
CA ASP A 270 25.59 11.19 0.32
C ASP A 270 24.58 11.86 1.25
N TRP A 271 23.66 12.64 0.66
CA TRP A 271 22.49 13.14 1.37
C TRP A 271 21.31 13.36 0.41
N ARG A 272 20.11 13.39 0.99
CA ARG A 272 18.84 13.59 0.29
C ARG A 272 17.90 14.43 1.14
N LEU A 273 17.26 15.40 0.52
CA LEU A 273 16.16 16.18 1.10
C LEU A 273 14.91 15.97 0.24
N ARG A 274 13.82 15.52 0.86
CA ARG A 274 12.56 15.30 0.17
C ARG A 274 11.42 16.06 0.83
N LEU A 275 10.60 16.72 0.02
CA LEU A 275 9.41 17.47 0.44
C LEU A 275 8.26 17.10 -0.50
N VAL A 276 7.10 16.74 0.07
CA VAL A 276 5.91 16.38 -0.70
C VAL A 276 4.67 17.09 -0.15
N PRO A 277 4.41 18.34 -0.55
CA PRO A 277 3.12 18.97 -0.32
C PRO A 277 2.04 18.23 -1.09
N THR A 278 0.92 17.98 -0.41
CA THR A 278 -0.22 17.23 -0.95
C THR A 278 -1.51 17.96 -0.65
N PHE A 279 -2.35 18.09 -1.65
CA PHE A 279 -3.72 18.61 -1.56
C PHE A 279 -4.72 17.48 -1.80
N ASN A 280 -5.76 17.43 -0.96
CA ASN A 280 -6.88 16.52 -1.11
C ASN A 280 -8.19 17.29 -1.22
N PHE A 281 -9.05 16.79 -2.10
CA PHE A 281 -10.46 17.16 -2.19
C PHE A 281 -11.31 15.89 -2.23
N ASN A 282 -12.28 15.79 -1.33
CA ASN A 282 -13.12 14.60 -1.21
C ASN A 282 -14.60 14.93 -1.00
N ASN A 283 -15.43 14.00 -1.45
CA ASN A 283 -16.88 14.04 -1.29
C ASN A 283 -17.38 12.65 -0.86
N LEU A 284 -18.30 12.61 0.10
CA LEU A 284 -19.07 11.44 0.46
C LEU A 284 -20.55 11.78 0.41
N SER A 285 -21.30 10.97 -0.35
CA SER A 285 -22.77 11.04 -0.43
C SER A 285 -23.35 9.69 -0.01
N VAL A 286 -24.25 9.71 0.94
CA VAL A 286 -24.94 8.54 1.51
C VAL A 286 -26.44 8.75 1.46
N GLN A 287 -27.21 7.72 1.75
CA GLN A 287 -28.66 7.82 1.69
C GLN A 287 -29.33 8.03 3.06
N GLU A 288 -28.57 7.88 4.15
CA GLU A 288 -29.11 7.99 5.52
C GLU A 288 -28.49 9.16 6.29
N LEU A 289 -29.28 9.77 7.17
CA LEU A 289 -28.82 10.82 8.07
C LEU A 289 -27.94 10.23 9.19
N GLY A 290 -27.17 11.07 9.86
CA GLY A 290 -26.30 10.65 10.98
C GLY A 290 -24.98 9.98 10.55
N VAL A 291 -24.77 9.71 9.26
CA VAL A 291 -23.59 9.05 8.72
C VAL A 291 -22.44 10.04 8.46
N VAL A 292 -22.72 11.17 7.86
CA VAL A 292 -21.68 12.18 7.56
C VAL A 292 -21.34 13.06 8.76
N SER A 293 -22.24 13.12 9.74
CA SER A 293 -22.07 13.84 11.00
C SER A 293 -23.10 13.31 12.01
N PRO A 294 -22.81 13.27 13.32
CA PRO A 294 -23.81 12.99 14.36
C PRO A 294 -24.96 14.01 14.38
N ASN A 295 -24.71 15.21 13.87
CA ASN A 295 -25.75 16.22 13.70
C ASN A 295 -26.50 15.95 12.38
N VAL A 296 -27.71 15.40 12.49
CA VAL A 296 -28.58 15.06 11.37
C VAL A 296 -28.91 16.25 10.46
N LEU A 297 -28.85 17.48 10.99
CA LEU A 297 -29.04 18.70 10.20
C LEU A 297 -27.95 18.94 9.14
N GLN A 298 -26.83 18.21 9.24
CA GLN A 298 -25.77 18.26 8.21
C GLN A 298 -26.15 17.48 6.93
N GLY A 299 -27.29 16.79 6.93
CA GLY A 299 -27.78 16.06 5.77
C GLY A 299 -27.04 14.76 5.49
N THR A 300 -26.99 14.37 4.21
CA THR A 300 -26.48 13.07 3.73
C THR A 300 -25.24 13.21 2.84
N SER A 301 -24.67 14.40 2.70
CA SER A 301 -23.47 14.60 1.89
C SER A 301 -22.45 15.48 2.62
N ARG A 302 -21.19 15.22 2.33
CA ARG A 302 -20.07 15.94 2.90
C ARG A 302 -18.98 16.15 1.86
N THR A 303 -18.55 17.42 1.71
CA THR A 303 -17.39 17.79 0.90
C THR A 303 -16.33 18.42 1.79
N ARG A 304 -15.08 18.01 1.63
CA ARG A 304 -13.92 18.50 2.39
C ARG A 304 -12.71 18.67 1.51
N ASN A 305 -11.82 19.52 1.93
CA ASN A 305 -10.47 19.65 1.37
C ASN A 305 -9.46 19.73 2.50
N PHE A 306 -8.22 19.37 2.20
CA PHE A 306 -7.12 19.43 3.16
C PHE A 306 -5.78 19.58 2.46
N TRP A 307 -4.87 20.33 3.08
CA TRP A 307 -3.48 20.48 2.68
C TRP A 307 -2.57 19.86 3.73
N ALA A 308 -1.59 19.09 3.29
CA ALA A 308 -0.57 18.51 4.13
C ALA A 308 0.81 18.62 3.51
N LEU A 309 1.83 18.71 4.34
CA LEU A 309 3.19 18.32 3.96
C LEU A 309 3.33 16.84 4.31
N GLN A 310 3.01 15.97 3.33
CA GLN A 310 2.85 14.55 3.57
C GLN A 310 4.19 13.87 3.82
N GLU A 311 5.22 14.23 3.06
CA GLU A 311 6.59 13.81 3.32
C GLU A 311 7.48 15.04 3.51
N ALA A 312 8.37 14.98 4.49
CA ALA A 312 9.39 15.97 4.74
C ALA A 312 10.51 15.32 5.54
N PHE A 313 11.58 14.89 4.86
CA PHE A 313 12.68 14.24 5.54
C PHE A 313 14.03 14.62 4.95
N PHE A 314 15.03 14.49 5.79
CA PHE A 314 16.44 14.54 5.43
C PHE A 314 17.07 13.18 5.69
N GLU A 315 17.87 12.73 4.76
CA GLU A 315 18.64 11.51 4.83
C GLU A 315 20.11 11.81 4.59
N THR A 316 20.98 11.16 5.32
CA THR A 316 22.42 11.23 5.06
C THR A 316 23.05 9.85 5.26
N LYS A 317 23.96 9.53 4.39
CA LYS A 317 24.82 8.35 4.51
C LYS A 317 25.85 8.59 5.62
N ILE A 318 25.91 7.67 6.58
CA ILE A 318 26.87 7.76 7.69
C ILE A 318 28.22 7.20 7.25
N THR A 319 28.20 6.04 6.57
CA THR A 319 29.41 5.37 6.13
C THR A 319 29.13 4.34 5.05
N ASP A 320 30.09 4.14 4.17
CA ASP A 320 30.21 2.96 3.35
C ASP A 320 30.83 1.84 4.19
N THR A 321 30.27 0.65 4.17
CA THR A 321 30.64 -0.46 5.06
C THR A 321 31.40 -1.58 4.36
N SER A 322 31.43 -1.57 3.03
CA SER A 322 32.24 -2.46 2.19
C SER A 322 32.52 -1.83 0.82
N SER A 323 33.46 -2.43 0.08
CA SER A 323 33.71 -2.09 -1.33
C SER A 323 32.57 -2.47 -2.28
N ASP A 324 31.63 -3.31 -1.81
CA ASP A 324 30.51 -3.82 -2.60
C ASP A 324 29.25 -2.94 -2.44
N TYR A 325 29.45 -1.65 -2.17
CA TYR A 325 28.40 -0.64 -2.00
C TYR A 325 27.49 -0.85 -0.78
N ASP A 326 27.91 -1.65 0.20
CA ASP A 326 27.21 -1.73 1.48
C ASP A 326 27.37 -0.43 2.25
N PHE A 327 26.31 0.00 2.91
CA PHE A 327 26.28 1.31 3.56
C PHE A 327 25.40 1.29 4.83
N THR A 328 25.53 2.38 5.59
CA THR A 328 24.61 2.73 6.68
C THR A 328 24.18 4.18 6.51
N SER A 329 22.87 4.42 6.53
CA SER A 329 22.26 5.74 6.45
C SER A 329 21.33 6.02 7.62
N ILE A 330 21.11 7.30 7.91
CA ILE A 330 20.09 7.78 8.83
C ILE A 330 19.12 8.69 8.08
N ARG A 331 17.81 8.53 8.36
CA ARG A 331 16.75 9.38 7.82
C ARG A 331 15.91 9.91 8.96
N VAL A 332 15.65 11.22 8.94
CA VAL A 332 14.90 11.95 9.98
C VAL A 332 13.81 12.78 9.34
N GLY A 333 12.60 12.69 9.85
CA GLY A 333 11.45 13.46 9.37
C GLY A 333 10.23 12.60 9.05
N THR A 334 9.24 13.21 8.41
CA THR A 334 8.02 12.51 7.98
C THR A 334 8.31 11.71 6.71
N GLN A 335 8.26 10.40 6.82
CA GLN A 335 8.74 9.46 5.81
C GLN A 335 7.82 8.25 5.66
N PRO A 336 7.71 7.64 4.46
CA PRO A 336 6.99 6.40 4.26
C PRO A 336 7.74 5.22 4.87
N PHE A 337 6.97 4.26 5.39
CA PHE A 337 7.51 3.01 5.90
C PHE A 337 6.46 1.90 5.82
N ILE A 338 6.90 0.73 5.41
CA ILE A 338 6.12 -0.52 5.44
C ILE A 338 6.94 -1.53 6.23
N SER A 339 6.32 -2.19 7.20
CA SER A 339 7.04 -3.06 8.14
C SER A 339 7.33 -4.46 7.62
N ASP A 340 6.60 -4.89 6.61
CA ASP A 340 6.68 -6.24 6.04
C ASP A 340 6.38 -6.23 4.54
N PHE A 341 6.54 -7.38 3.88
CA PHE A 341 6.41 -7.48 2.44
C PHE A 341 5.01 -7.15 1.88
N ARG A 342 3.95 -7.24 2.66
CA ARG A 342 2.59 -7.09 2.18
C ARG A 342 1.78 -6.02 2.92
N GLY A 343 2.35 -5.40 3.96
CA GLY A 343 1.68 -4.36 4.74
C GLY A 343 0.68 -4.89 5.76
N PHE A 344 0.89 -6.07 6.34
CA PHE A 344 -0.04 -6.66 7.30
C PHE A 344 -0.02 -6.04 8.69
N LEU A 345 1.09 -5.42 9.11
CA LEU A 345 1.20 -4.86 10.44
C LEU A 345 1.19 -3.34 10.42
N PHE A 346 2.04 -2.73 9.58
CA PHE A 346 2.16 -1.27 9.51
C PHE A 346 2.57 -0.81 8.11
N ALA A 347 1.80 0.11 7.55
CA ALA A 347 2.10 0.80 6.31
C ALA A 347 1.59 2.24 6.40
N ASP A 348 2.48 3.21 6.59
CA ASP A 348 2.10 4.61 6.75
C ASP A 348 3.23 5.57 6.36
N ILE A 349 2.88 6.83 6.18
CA ILE A 349 3.80 7.96 6.09
C ILE A 349 3.70 8.74 7.38
N ASN A 350 4.77 8.74 8.20
CA ASN A 350 4.72 9.41 9.49
C ASN A 350 6.11 9.87 9.96
N ARG A 351 6.15 10.64 11.04
CA ARG A 351 7.38 11.19 11.62
C ARG A 351 8.22 10.10 12.25
N ALA A 352 9.48 9.99 11.82
CA ALA A 352 10.41 8.99 12.30
C ALA A 352 11.87 9.43 12.30
N VAL A 353 12.66 8.70 13.09
CA VAL A 353 14.10 8.56 12.93
C VAL A 353 14.37 7.11 12.55
N ARG A 354 15.10 6.89 11.47
CA ARG A 354 15.39 5.56 10.92
C ARG A 354 16.86 5.42 10.59
N ILE A 355 17.48 4.36 11.08
CA ILE A 355 18.82 3.90 10.70
C ILE A 355 18.64 2.63 9.88
N PHE A 356 19.26 2.58 8.73
CA PHE A 356 19.12 1.46 7.80
C PHE A 356 20.36 1.30 6.94
N GLY A 357 20.49 0.15 6.34
CA GLY A 357 21.62 -0.12 5.48
C GLY A 357 21.65 -1.54 4.95
N THR A 358 22.74 -1.85 4.26
CA THR A 358 23.01 -3.15 3.67
C THR A 358 24.31 -3.75 4.19
N ARG A 359 24.47 -5.06 4.05
CA ARG A 359 25.63 -5.85 4.41
C ARG A 359 25.80 -7.03 3.45
N ASN A 360 27.00 -7.60 3.42
CA ASN A 360 27.33 -8.80 2.67
C ASN A 360 27.04 -8.66 1.15
N ALA A 361 27.54 -7.61 0.53
CA ALA A 361 27.30 -7.28 -0.87
C ALA A 361 25.79 -7.17 -1.16
N ASN A 362 25.11 -6.37 -0.35
CA ASN A 362 23.67 -6.08 -0.45
C ASN A 362 22.73 -7.28 -0.23
N ARG A 363 23.23 -8.42 0.24
CA ARG A 363 22.39 -9.60 0.51
C ARG A 363 21.62 -9.50 1.82
N ASP A 364 22.14 -8.76 2.79
CA ASP A 364 21.51 -8.51 4.07
C ASP A 364 21.09 -7.05 4.16
N GLN A 365 19.88 -6.80 4.66
CA GLN A 365 19.37 -5.45 4.85
C GLN A 365 18.77 -5.33 6.24
N TYR A 366 18.91 -4.16 6.84
CA TYR A 366 18.37 -3.92 8.18
C TYR A 366 17.74 -2.54 8.29
N ASN A 367 16.73 -2.45 9.17
CA ASN A 367 16.09 -1.22 9.56
C ASN A 367 15.93 -1.19 11.08
N LEU A 368 16.28 -0.07 11.67
CA LEU A 368 15.95 0.28 13.05
C LEU A 368 15.24 1.62 13.01
N ALA A 369 13.97 1.67 13.37
CA ALA A 369 13.18 2.88 13.24
C ALA A 369 12.36 3.17 14.50
N TYR A 370 12.30 4.44 14.87
CA TYR A 370 11.42 4.98 15.89
C TYR A 370 10.45 5.96 15.27
N PHE A 371 9.16 5.71 15.42
CA PHE A 371 8.08 6.59 14.98
C PHE A 371 7.40 7.21 16.18
N ARG A 372 7.14 8.50 16.11
CA ARG A 372 6.18 9.20 16.94
C ARG A 372 5.09 9.76 16.04
N GLN A 373 3.90 9.19 16.15
CA GLN A 373 2.84 9.37 15.19
C GLN A 373 2.28 10.79 15.18
N TRP A 374 2.01 11.32 13.98
CA TRP A 374 1.10 12.43 13.78
C TRP A 374 -0.34 11.95 13.80
N GLU A 375 -1.26 12.82 14.23
CA GLU A 375 -2.68 12.63 13.97
C GLU A 375 -2.97 12.76 12.48
N LYS A 376 -3.94 11.99 12.00
CA LYS A 376 -4.42 12.09 10.63
C LYS A 376 -5.64 13.01 10.54
N ASP A 377 -5.76 13.73 9.41
CA ASP A 377 -7.04 14.34 9.06
C ASP A 377 -8.08 13.26 8.75
N THR A 378 -9.28 13.41 9.28
CA THR A 378 -10.32 12.39 9.22
C THR A 378 -10.72 12.03 7.79
N ASN A 379 -10.82 13.02 6.92
CA ASN A 379 -11.45 12.86 5.61
C ASN A 379 -10.45 12.57 4.49
N SER A 380 -9.23 13.09 4.58
CA SER A 380 -8.16 12.87 3.62
C SER A 380 -7.17 11.79 4.05
N GLN A 381 -7.11 11.46 5.35
CA GLN A 381 -6.09 10.61 5.99
C GLN A 381 -4.65 11.14 5.88
N LEU A 382 -4.48 12.36 5.41
CA LEU A 382 -3.19 13.02 5.36
C LEU A 382 -2.72 13.42 6.77
N ASN A 383 -1.42 13.57 6.92
CA ASN A 383 -0.82 13.97 8.17
C ASN A 383 -1.25 15.38 8.59
N THR A 384 -1.59 15.54 9.85
CA THR A 384 -1.65 16.83 10.52
C THR A 384 -0.34 17.07 11.29
N PHE A 385 -0.11 18.30 11.81
CA PHE A 385 1.02 18.55 12.71
C PHE A 385 0.70 18.31 14.18
N ASN A 386 -0.46 17.70 14.48
CA ASN A 386 -0.86 17.36 15.83
C ASN A 386 -0.20 16.04 16.27
N ASP A 387 0.37 16.03 17.46
CA ASP A 387 1.03 14.86 18.02
C ASP A 387 0.00 13.85 18.58
N ARG A 388 -0.03 12.63 18.05
CA ARG A 388 -0.86 11.53 18.56
C ARG A 388 -0.31 10.92 19.86
N ARG A 389 0.98 11.11 20.14
CA ARG A 389 1.73 10.52 21.25
C ARG A 389 1.92 9.01 21.17
N GLN A 390 1.43 8.34 20.16
CA GLN A 390 1.72 6.92 19.91
C GLN A 390 3.17 6.75 19.47
N ASN A 391 3.87 5.80 20.09
CA ASN A 391 5.27 5.50 19.84
C ASN A 391 5.40 4.09 19.25
N LEU A 392 6.16 3.98 18.16
CA LEU A 392 6.42 2.70 17.51
C LEU A 392 7.92 2.51 17.36
N PHE A 393 8.39 1.30 17.67
CA PHE A 393 9.77 0.89 17.46
C PHE A 393 9.77 -0.30 16.51
N PHE A 394 10.58 -0.23 15.47
CA PHE A 394 10.73 -1.30 14.48
C PHE A 394 12.17 -1.74 14.40
N PHE A 395 12.36 -3.04 14.39
CA PHE A 395 13.59 -3.69 13.96
C PHE A 395 13.23 -4.73 12.90
N ASN A 396 13.80 -4.60 11.70
CA ASN A 396 13.63 -5.53 10.60
C ASN A 396 14.99 -5.94 10.07
N TYR A 397 15.15 -7.24 9.84
CA TYR A 397 16.32 -7.81 9.19
C TYR A 397 15.88 -8.70 8.04
N TYR A 398 16.46 -8.49 6.88
CA TYR A 398 16.15 -9.20 5.65
C TYR A 398 17.39 -9.93 5.15
N ARG A 399 17.21 -11.14 4.67
CA ARG A 399 18.23 -11.94 4.01
C ARG A 399 17.74 -12.33 2.63
N GLN A 400 18.41 -11.80 1.59
CA GLN A 400 18.19 -12.21 0.20
C GLN A 400 18.84 -13.57 -0.07
N ASP A 401 18.29 -14.29 -1.04
CA ASP A 401 18.71 -15.65 -1.41
C ASP A 401 18.78 -16.60 -0.21
N PHE A 402 17.80 -16.51 0.68
CA PHE A 402 17.71 -17.35 1.85
C PHE A 402 17.25 -18.74 1.45
N LEU A 403 18.08 -19.77 1.68
CA LEU A 403 17.91 -21.18 1.27
C LEU A 403 17.95 -21.41 -0.24
N VAL A 404 17.29 -20.59 -1.04
CA VAL A 404 17.26 -20.68 -2.51
C VAL A 404 17.41 -19.30 -3.13
N PRO A 405 18.08 -19.18 -4.30
CA PRO A 405 18.17 -17.92 -5.03
C PRO A 405 16.76 -17.38 -5.37
N GLY A 406 16.59 -16.06 -5.24
CA GLY A 406 15.34 -15.38 -5.54
C GLY A 406 14.30 -15.40 -4.41
N TYR A 407 14.61 -15.98 -3.25
CA TYR A 407 13.75 -15.95 -2.07
C TYR A 407 14.38 -15.13 -0.94
N THR A 408 13.64 -14.16 -0.42
CA THR A 408 14.05 -13.28 0.68
C THR A 408 13.27 -13.62 1.94
N ALA A 409 13.99 -13.84 3.05
CA ALA A 409 13.38 -14.00 4.37
C ALA A 409 13.53 -12.72 5.19
N GLN A 410 12.56 -12.48 6.06
CA GLN A 410 12.53 -11.36 7.00
C GLN A 410 12.23 -11.85 8.41
N VAL A 411 12.95 -11.32 9.39
CA VAL A 411 12.56 -11.37 10.80
C VAL A 411 12.36 -9.95 11.30
N SER A 412 11.37 -9.76 12.15
CA SER A 412 11.03 -8.43 12.66
C SER A 412 10.58 -8.45 14.11
N VAL A 413 10.87 -7.35 14.80
CA VAL A 413 10.36 -7.05 16.15
C VAL A 413 9.78 -5.64 16.10
N THR A 414 8.53 -5.51 16.48
CA THR A 414 7.84 -4.21 16.52
C THR A 414 7.24 -4.01 17.89
N TYR A 415 7.42 -2.84 18.49
CA TYR A 415 6.77 -2.47 19.74
C TYR A 415 5.89 -1.26 19.51
N ASN A 416 4.64 -1.35 19.97
CA ASN A 416 3.62 -0.30 19.90
C ASN A 416 3.20 0.10 21.31
N ASN A 417 3.44 1.36 21.67
CA ASN A 417 2.89 2.00 22.85
C ASN A 417 1.89 3.07 22.41
N ASP A 418 0.61 2.85 22.64
CA ASP A 418 -0.48 3.79 22.35
C ASP A 418 -1.10 4.26 23.68
N PRO A 419 -0.70 5.44 24.20
CA PRO A 419 -1.11 5.94 25.51
C PRO A 419 -2.56 6.39 25.53
N ARG A 420 -3.09 6.50 26.74
CA ARG A 420 -4.43 7.01 27.00
C ARG A 420 -4.69 8.34 26.33
N SER A 421 -5.75 8.41 25.56
CA SER A 421 -6.13 9.65 24.89
C SER A 421 -7.63 9.74 24.68
N PHE A 422 -8.10 10.96 24.41
CA PHE A 422 -9.50 11.22 24.09
C PHE A 422 -9.53 12.08 22.82
N LYS A 423 -10.27 11.63 21.80
CA LYS A 423 -10.37 12.34 20.54
C LYS A 423 -11.72 12.18 19.87
N PHE A 424 -12.27 13.31 19.46
CA PHE A 424 -13.30 13.37 18.43
C PHE A 424 -12.64 13.67 17.09
N ASP A 425 -13.16 13.07 16.04
CA ASP A 425 -12.73 13.32 14.68
C ASP A 425 -13.20 14.69 14.14
N ASN A 426 -12.79 15.06 12.94
CA ASN A 426 -13.18 16.33 12.31
C ASN A 426 -14.69 16.38 11.96
N ASN A 427 -15.36 15.22 11.95
CA ASN A 427 -16.79 15.10 11.73
C ASN A 427 -17.60 15.02 13.03
N ARG A 428 -16.94 15.15 14.20
CA ARG A 428 -17.47 15.13 15.56
C ARG A 428 -17.86 13.75 16.09
N PHE A 429 -17.31 12.68 15.53
CA PHE A 429 -17.46 11.35 16.09
C PHE A 429 -16.35 11.01 17.08
N LEU A 430 -16.69 10.28 18.14
CA LEU A 430 -15.70 9.76 19.09
C LEU A 430 -14.90 8.64 18.44
N VAL A 431 -13.60 8.81 18.35
CA VAL A 431 -12.67 7.83 17.73
C VAL A 431 -11.64 7.26 18.69
N ARG A 432 -11.42 7.90 19.81
CA ARG A 432 -10.65 7.39 20.96
C ARG A 432 -11.24 7.91 22.25
N PRO A 433 -11.50 7.05 23.23
CA PRO A 433 -11.57 5.58 23.13
C PRO A 433 -12.64 5.13 22.16
N ASP A 434 -12.59 3.86 21.73
CA ASP A 434 -13.63 3.32 20.88
C ASP A 434 -14.99 3.36 21.58
N PRO A 435 -16.08 3.70 20.87
CA PRO A 435 -17.43 3.82 21.46
C PRO A 435 -18.09 2.44 21.67
N VAL A 436 -17.40 1.57 22.40
CA VAL A 436 -17.80 0.20 22.72
C VAL A 436 -17.87 0.04 24.24
N GLY A 437 -18.90 -0.59 24.76
CA GLY A 437 -19.02 -0.87 26.18
C GLY A 437 -18.82 0.38 27.04
N ILE A 438 -17.85 0.36 27.93
CA ILE A 438 -17.47 1.51 28.74
C ILE A 438 -16.31 2.26 28.07
N ALA A 439 -16.65 3.27 27.29
CA ALA A 439 -15.67 4.10 26.56
C ALA A 439 -14.82 4.96 27.52
N ARG A 440 -13.77 4.40 28.07
CA ARG A 440 -12.77 5.08 28.91
C ARG A 440 -11.42 5.05 28.26
N PRO A 441 -10.64 6.16 28.32
CA PRO A 441 -9.27 6.18 27.80
C PRO A 441 -8.41 5.09 28.42
N HIS A 442 -7.75 4.31 27.58
CA HIS A 442 -6.90 3.21 27.98
C HIS A 442 -5.57 3.25 27.23
N GLU A 443 -4.63 2.45 27.67
CA GLU A 443 -3.29 2.35 27.12
C GLU A 443 -3.05 0.93 26.62
N ILE A 444 -2.44 0.84 25.44
CA ILE A 444 -2.10 -0.41 24.79
C ILE A 444 -0.59 -0.49 24.60
N ASP A 445 0.00 -1.54 25.15
CA ASP A 445 1.41 -1.88 25.02
C ASP A 445 1.53 -3.27 24.38
N VAL A 446 2.06 -3.34 23.15
CA VAL A 446 2.14 -4.60 22.40
C VAL A 446 3.48 -4.73 21.68
N ALA A 447 4.11 -5.88 21.83
CA ALA A 447 5.23 -6.32 21.03
C ALA A 447 4.76 -7.34 19.99
N TYR A 448 5.17 -7.14 18.74
CA TYR A 448 4.91 -8.07 17.63
C TYR A 448 6.21 -8.72 17.19
N LEU A 449 6.24 -10.03 17.20
CA LEU A 449 7.33 -10.83 16.65
C LEU A 449 6.91 -11.31 15.26
N GLY A 450 7.68 -10.95 14.25
CA GLY A 450 7.33 -11.22 12.84
C GLY A 450 8.32 -12.13 12.16
N TRP A 451 7.79 -13.01 11.31
CA TRP A 451 8.55 -13.81 10.36
C TRP A 451 7.84 -13.80 9.01
N ALA A 452 8.57 -13.42 7.97
CA ALA A 452 8.05 -13.29 6.63
C ALA A 452 9.00 -13.84 5.59
N GLY A 453 8.47 -14.12 4.43
CA GLY A 453 9.26 -14.44 3.25
C GLY A 453 8.52 -14.07 1.98
N ASP A 454 9.29 -13.68 0.97
CA ASP A 454 8.79 -13.35 -0.36
C ASP A 454 9.81 -13.71 -1.41
N GLY A 455 9.36 -14.23 -2.55
CA GLY A 455 10.24 -14.55 -3.65
C GLY A 455 9.70 -15.57 -4.61
N HIS A 456 10.58 -16.06 -5.49
CA HIS A 456 10.20 -17.01 -6.53
C HIS A 456 11.19 -18.18 -6.61
N ILE A 457 10.67 -19.31 -7.03
CA ILE A 457 11.43 -20.54 -7.33
C ILE A 457 10.99 -21.00 -8.71
N GLY A 458 11.76 -20.65 -9.74
CA GLY A 458 11.34 -20.83 -11.11
C GLY A 458 10.10 -19.98 -11.43
N ARG A 459 9.00 -20.63 -11.85
CA ARG A 459 7.72 -19.95 -12.14
C ARG A 459 6.75 -19.88 -10.94
N TYR A 460 7.15 -20.42 -9.79
CA TYR A 460 6.35 -20.39 -8.58
C TYR A 460 6.78 -19.22 -7.72
N ASN A 461 5.83 -18.37 -7.31
CA ASN A 461 6.05 -17.34 -6.34
C ASN A 461 5.45 -17.78 -5.01
N LEU A 462 6.14 -17.45 -3.93
CA LEU A 462 5.71 -17.75 -2.58
C LEU A 462 5.89 -16.52 -1.71
N THR A 463 4.82 -16.12 -1.06
CA THR A 463 4.84 -15.10 0.00
C THR A 463 4.22 -15.71 1.26
N HIS A 464 4.82 -15.49 2.40
CA HIS A 464 4.20 -15.82 3.69
C HIS A 464 4.50 -14.75 4.73
N GLN A 465 3.61 -14.66 5.72
CA GLN A 465 3.72 -13.73 6.84
C GLN A 465 3.16 -14.37 8.10
N PHE A 466 3.88 -14.22 9.20
CA PHE A 466 3.44 -14.58 10.53
C PHE A 466 3.73 -13.44 11.50
N TYR A 467 2.76 -13.14 12.36
CA TYR A 467 2.96 -12.26 13.51
C TYR A 467 2.42 -12.87 14.80
N TRP A 468 3.16 -12.68 15.87
CA TRP A 468 2.75 -12.99 17.23
C TRP A 468 2.73 -11.70 18.03
N ALA A 469 1.54 -11.28 18.50
CA ALA A 469 1.31 -10.10 19.31
C ALA A 469 1.25 -10.48 20.79
N LEU A 470 2.10 -9.88 21.61
CA LEU A 470 2.21 -10.07 23.05
C LEU A 470 2.17 -8.73 23.76
N GLY A 471 1.29 -8.56 24.75
CA GLY A 471 1.20 -7.27 25.40
C GLY A 471 0.13 -7.15 26.45
N ARG A 472 -0.32 -5.91 26.66
CA ARG A 472 -1.31 -5.56 27.68
C ARG A 472 -2.19 -4.43 27.16
N ASP A 473 -3.49 -4.54 27.43
CA ASP A 473 -4.48 -3.46 27.38
C ASP A 473 -4.85 -3.09 28.83
N SER A 474 -4.65 -1.83 29.19
CA SER A 474 -4.87 -1.36 30.56
C SER A 474 -6.35 -1.38 30.97
N LEU A 475 -7.25 -1.27 30.00
CA LEU A 475 -8.70 -1.32 30.19
C LEU A 475 -9.40 -1.53 28.85
N ASN A 476 -9.66 -2.76 28.46
CA ASN A 476 -10.43 -3.01 27.25
C ASN A 476 -11.88 -2.54 27.42
N PRO A 477 -12.43 -1.74 26.49
CA PRO A 477 -13.78 -1.19 26.64
C PRO A 477 -14.89 -2.26 26.68
N LEU A 478 -14.74 -3.36 25.93
CA LEU A 478 -15.73 -4.45 25.89
C LEU A 478 -15.61 -5.36 27.10
N ALA A 479 -14.41 -5.77 27.46
CA ALA A 479 -14.14 -6.59 28.63
C ALA A 479 -14.31 -5.82 29.95
N ASN A 480 -14.22 -4.49 29.93
CA ASN A 480 -14.24 -3.58 31.07
C ASN A 480 -13.20 -3.94 32.17
N GLN A 481 -12.06 -4.44 31.74
CA GLN A 481 -10.96 -4.81 32.65
C GLN A 481 -9.61 -4.80 31.91
N THR A 482 -8.53 -4.88 32.68
CA THR A 482 -7.19 -5.08 32.14
C THR A 482 -7.08 -6.45 31.48
N GLN A 483 -6.48 -6.50 30.31
CA GLN A 483 -6.26 -7.77 29.60
C GLN A 483 -4.79 -7.96 29.25
N THR A 484 -4.36 -9.21 29.28
CA THR A 484 -3.09 -9.67 28.68
C THR A 484 -3.36 -10.07 27.24
N ILE A 485 -2.59 -9.53 26.32
CA ILE A 485 -2.71 -9.78 24.89
C ILE A 485 -1.80 -10.95 24.51
N ASN A 486 -2.38 -11.93 23.80
CA ASN A 486 -1.66 -13.05 23.19
C ASN A 486 -2.41 -13.49 21.92
N ALA A 487 -2.04 -12.91 20.79
CA ALA A 487 -2.75 -13.06 19.55
C ALA A 487 -1.80 -13.33 18.37
N GLN A 488 -2.29 -14.03 17.34
CA GLN A 488 -1.46 -14.45 16.21
C GLN A 488 -2.18 -14.23 14.88
N MET A 489 -1.39 -14.03 13.82
CA MET A 489 -1.87 -14.09 12.46
C MET A 489 -0.90 -14.84 11.55
N PHE A 490 -1.45 -15.46 10.52
CA PHE A 490 -0.70 -16.13 9.48
C PHE A 490 -1.32 -15.86 8.11
N ALA A 491 -0.48 -15.57 7.13
CA ALA A 491 -0.87 -15.43 5.74
C ALA A 491 0.12 -16.18 4.85
N ILE A 492 -0.38 -16.80 3.80
CA ILE A 492 0.44 -17.44 2.77
C ILE A 492 -0.24 -17.28 1.42
N GLU A 493 0.53 -16.94 0.40
CA GLU A 493 0.09 -16.88 -0.99
C GLU A 493 1.10 -17.58 -1.87
N GLY A 494 0.64 -18.55 -2.64
CA GLY A 494 1.39 -19.17 -3.71
C GLY A 494 0.84 -18.71 -5.05
N SER A 495 1.69 -18.44 -6.04
CA SER A 495 1.25 -18.20 -7.40
C SER A 495 2.15 -18.90 -8.42
N TYR A 496 1.57 -19.15 -9.57
CA TYR A 496 2.24 -19.76 -10.71
C TYR A 496 2.08 -18.86 -11.94
N ASP A 497 3.21 -18.47 -12.52
CA ASP A 497 3.25 -17.64 -13.71
C ASP A 497 3.35 -18.51 -14.97
N ARG A 498 2.37 -18.35 -15.86
CA ARG A 498 2.34 -19.01 -17.15
C ARG A 498 2.08 -18.01 -18.27
N ASP A 499 3.16 -17.51 -18.86
CA ASP A 499 3.13 -16.56 -19.96
C ASP A 499 2.25 -15.32 -19.63
N TRP A 500 1.08 -15.19 -20.24
CA TRP A 500 0.14 -14.09 -20.03
C TRP A 500 -0.84 -14.32 -18.86
N ALA A 501 -0.71 -15.43 -18.12
CA ALA A 501 -1.61 -15.77 -17.02
C ALA A 501 -0.85 -16.04 -15.72
N ARG A 502 -1.38 -15.54 -14.61
CA ARG A 502 -0.94 -15.87 -13.24
C ARG A 502 -2.10 -16.47 -12.47
N PHE A 503 -1.89 -17.62 -11.87
CA PHE A 503 -2.84 -18.28 -10.98
C PHE A 503 -2.35 -18.15 -9.55
N ARG A 504 -3.25 -17.78 -8.62
CA ARG A 504 -2.93 -17.56 -7.21
C ARG A 504 -3.84 -18.38 -6.31
N ALA A 505 -3.27 -18.88 -5.21
CA ALA A 505 -4.01 -19.43 -4.10
C ALA A 505 -3.46 -18.81 -2.82
N SER A 506 -4.35 -18.26 -2.01
CA SER A 506 -3.96 -17.57 -0.79
C SER A 506 -4.77 -18.08 0.40
N PHE A 507 -4.16 -18.03 1.57
CA PHE A 507 -4.82 -18.35 2.83
C PHE A 507 -4.41 -17.35 3.89
N PHE A 508 -5.40 -16.76 4.57
CA PHE A 508 -5.21 -15.87 5.71
C PHE A 508 -5.93 -16.42 6.92
N TRP A 509 -5.28 -16.36 8.05
CA TRP A 509 -5.84 -16.66 9.35
C TRP A 509 -5.37 -15.62 10.38
N SER A 510 -6.32 -15.11 11.16
CA SER A 510 -6.03 -14.33 12.36
C SER A 510 -6.84 -14.91 13.52
N SER A 511 -6.21 -15.01 14.67
CA SER A 511 -6.88 -15.48 15.90
C SER A 511 -8.03 -14.55 16.30
N GLY A 512 -9.10 -15.13 16.80
CA GLY A 512 -10.25 -14.42 17.38
C GLY A 512 -10.27 -14.54 18.89
N ASP A 513 -10.98 -13.64 19.55
CA ASP A 513 -11.21 -13.73 20.98
C ASP A 513 -12.39 -14.66 21.27
N ARG A 514 -12.12 -15.71 22.05
CA ARG A 514 -13.12 -16.73 22.39
C ARG A 514 -13.89 -16.43 23.67
N ASN A 515 -13.47 -15.43 24.43
CA ASN A 515 -14.16 -15.00 25.64
C ASN A 515 -13.89 -13.50 25.92
N ALA A 516 -14.69 -12.66 25.33
CA ALA A 516 -14.57 -11.21 25.38
C ALA A 516 -14.64 -10.60 26.80
N SER A 517 -15.05 -11.36 27.80
CA SER A 517 -15.22 -10.88 29.18
C SER A 517 -14.13 -11.36 30.15
N ASN A 518 -13.12 -12.10 29.70
CA ASN A 518 -12.01 -12.57 30.55
C ASN A 518 -10.81 -11.60 30.56
N THR A 519 -9.74 -11.96 31.26
CA THR A 519 -8.51 -11.17 31.39
C THR A 519 -7.51 -11.39 30.25
N HIS A 520 -7.86 -12.12 29.20
CA HIS A 520 -7.00 -12.47 28.09
C HIS A 520 -7.65 -12.01 26.79
N ALA A 521 -6.94 -11.22 26.00
CA ALA A 521 -7.34 -10.80 24.67
C ALA A 521 -6.57 -11.61 23.62
N THR A 522 -7.27 -12.38 22.82
CA THR A 522 -6.66 -13.33 21.86
C THR A 522 -6.99 -13.02 20.40
N GLY A 523 -7.78 -12.01 20.10
CA GLY A 523 -8.09 -11.57 18.74
C GLY A 523 -6.97 -10.71 18.18
N PHE A 524 -6.32 -11.14 17.10
CA PHE A 524 -5.22 -10.39 16.49
C PHE A 524 -5.72 -9.06 15.89
N ASP A 525 -5.00 -8.00 16.18
CA ASP A 525 -5.15 -6.71 15.53
C ASP A 525 -3.79 -6.12 15.14
N SER A 526 -3.76 -5.42 14.01
CA SER A 526 -2.59 -4.73 13.48
C SER A 526 -2.42 -3.34 14.10
N ILE A 527 -1.35 -2.64 13.77
CA ILE A 527 -1.16 -1.24 14.12
C ILE A 527 -1.89 -0.35 13.11
N LEU A 528 -1.47 -0.40 11.87
CA LEU A 528 -2.06 0.33 10.74
C LEU A 528 -1.75 -0.43 9.44
N ASP A 529 -2.50 -1.48 9.17
CA ASP A 529 -2.29 -2.35 8.02
C ASP A 529 -2.86 -1.77 6.72
N ALA A 530 -2.28 -2.18 5.61
CA ALA A 530 -2.77 -1.94 4.25
C ALA A 530 -2.38 -3.13 3.36
N PRO A 531 -2.92 -4.32 3.62
CA PRO A 531 -2.45 -5.55 2.99
C PRO A 531 -2.82 -5.61 1.51
N ASN A 532 -1.81 -5.88 0.68
CA ASN A 532 -2.01 -6.28 -0.70
C ASN A 532 -2.04 -7.81 -0.80
N PHE A 533 -3.21 -8.40 -0.60
CA PHE A 533 -3.39 -9.83 -0.43
C PHE A 533 -4.81 -10.26 -0.82
N ALA A 534 -4.99 -11.50 -1.30
CA ALA A 534 -6.28 -12.11 -1.57
C ALA A 534 -7.22 -11.25 -2.45
N GLY A 535 -6.70 -10.70 -3.53
CA GLY A 535 -7.42 -9.79 -4.42
C GLY A 535 -7.23 -8.31 -4.10
N GLY A 536 -6.60 -7.98 -2.98
CA GLY A 536 -6.23 -6.62 -2.64
C GLY A 536 -7.40 -5.64 -2.72
N GLY A 537 -7.15 -4.48 -3.30
CA GLY A 537 -8.15 -3.44 -3.47
C GLY A 537 -9.28 -3.74 -4.46
N PHE A 538 -9.25 -4.88 -5.20
CA PHE A 538 -10.38 -5.30 -6.04
C PHE A 538 -11.46 -6.02 -5.25
N SER A 539 -11.10 -6.68 -4.14
CA SER A 539 -12.05 -7.44 -3.33
C SER A 539 -13.03 -6.54 -2.58
N TYR A 540 -14.28 -6.97 -2.46
CA TYR A 540 -15.28 -6.26 -1.67
C TYR A 540 -14.84 -6.19 -0.19
N TRP A 541 -14.42 -7.31 0.38
CA TRP A 541 -14.06 -7.41 1.78
C TRP A 541 -12.95 -6.45 2.19
N ASN A 542 -11.85 -6.44 1.46
CA ASN A 542 -10.71 -5.60 1.78
C ASN A 542 -10.99 -4.11 1.51
N ARG A 543 -11.85 -3.80 0.52
CA ARG A 543 -12.11 -2.42 0.12
C ARG A 543 -13.20 -1.76 0.96
N GLN A 544 -14.26 -2.49 1.30
CA GLN A 544 -15.40 -1.88 1.95
C GLN A 544 -15.24 -1.85 3.46
N GLN A 545 -15.60 -0.72 4.03
CA GLN A 545 -15.77 -0.60 5.46
C GLN A 545 -17.15 -1.11 5.82
N ILE A 546 -17.21 -2.06 6.76
CA ILE A 546 -18.45 -2.67 7.22
C ILE A 546 -18.78 -2.15 8.62
N PRO A 547 -19.72 -1.22 8.76
CA PRO A 547 -20.06 -0.59 10.03
C PRO A 547 -20.76 -1.57 11.01
N LEU A 548 -20.44 -1.44 12.28
CA LEU A 548 -21.06 -2.19 13.35
C LEU A 548 -21.25 -1.29 14.59
N PHE A 549 -22.46 -0.80 14.85
CA PHE A 549 -22.85 -0.05 16.05
C PHE A 549 -21.78 0.89 16.66
N GLY A 550 -21.29 1.84 15.87
CA GLY A 550 -20.34 2.84 16.36
C GLY A 550 -18.86 2.45 16.19
N VAL A 551 -18.60 1.21 15.81
CA VAL A 551 -17.29 0.70 15.40
C VAL A 551 -17.41 0.03 14.04
N ASN A 552 -16.28 -0.27 13.42
CA ASN A 552 -16.26 -0.98 12.16
C ASN A 552 -15.87 -2.44 12.39
N LEU A 553 -16.58 -3.36 11.74
CA LEU A 553 -16.19 -4.77 11.73
C LEU A 553 -14.90 -4.95 10.93
N VAL A 554 -14.83 -4.29 9.77
CA VAL A 554 -13.64 -4.24 8.93
C VAL A 554 -13.41 -2.81 8.48
N GLN A 555 -12.20 -2.32 8.66
CA GLN A 555 -11.79 -1.03 8.13
C GLN A 555 -11.43 -1.19 6.64
N ARG A 556 -11.62 -0.12 5.87
CA ARG A 556 -11.24 -0.10 4.48
C ARG A 556 -9.77 -0.47 4.29
N LEU A 557 -9.49 -1.37 3.36
CA LEU A 557 -8.17 -1.95 3.07
C LEU A 557 -7.54 -2.69 4.26
N SER A 558 -8.36 -3.23 5.16
CA SER A 558 -7.93 -4.15 6.21
C SER A 558 -8.60 -5.51 6.02
N LEU A 559 -7.85 -6.58 6.18
CA LEU A 559 -8.41 -7.94 6.24
C LEU A 559 -8.86 -8.30 7.65
N VAL A 560 -8.33 -7.62 8.66
CA VAL A 560 -8.56 -7.96 10.06
C VAL A 560 -9.90 -7.36 10.53
N PRO A 561 -10.84 -8.15 11.07
CA PRO A 561 -12.05 -7.66 11.73
C PRO A 561 -11.67 -7.12 13.12
N ASN A 562 -11.46 -5.81 13.23
CA ASN A 562 -10.76 -5.21 14.36
C ASN A 562 -11.64 -4.47 15.38
N LEU A 563 -12.93 -4.30 15.16
CA LEU A 563 -13.86 -3.59 16.03
C LEU A 563 -13.37 -2.21 16.51
N ARG A 564 -12.60 -1.50 15.71
CA ARG A 564 -12.17 -0.13 15.98
C ARG A 564 -13.19 0.88 15.43
N SER A 565 -13.22 2.05 16.02
CA SER A 565 -14.01 3.18 15.50
C SER A 565 -13.42 3.74 14.21
N SER A 566 -12.09 3.78 14.11
CA SER A 566 -11.34 4.29 12.97
C SER A 566 -9.98 3.60 12.86
N LYS A 567 -9.62 3.19 11.65
CA LYS A 567 -8.31 2.59 11.38
C LYS A 567 -7.14 3.55 11.68
N PHE A 568 -7.27 4.81 11.28
CA PHE A 568 -6.20 5.80 11.37
C PHE A 568 -6.17 6.59 12.68
N GLN A 569 -7.30 6.67 13.37
CA GLN A 569 -7.45 7.51 14.56
C GLN A 569 -7.83 6.73 15.82
N GLY A 570 -8.35 5.50 15.68
CA GLY A 570 -8.67 4.58 16.78
C GLY A 570 -7.44 3.85 17.31
N GLN A 571 -7.60 3.13 18.41
CA GLN A 571 -6.60 2.26 19.00
C GLN A 571 -6.80 0.80 18.55
N SER A 572 -5.74 -0.01 18.58
CA SER A 572 -5.85 -1.44 18.31
C SER A 572 -6.78 -2.11 19.33
N ASN A 573 -7.60 -3.07 18.88
CA ASN A 573 -8.53 -3.80 19.75
C ASN A 573 -8.36 -5.31 19.57
N PHE A 574 -7.81 -5.96 20.60
CA PHE A 574 -7.54 -7.40 20.59
C PHE A 574 -8.72 -8.25 21.06
N VAL A 575 -9.86 -7.64 21.33
CA VAL A 575 -11.14 -8.31 21.53
C VAL A 575 -11.94 -8.21 20.23
N ASN A 576 -11.68 -9.10 19.31
CA ASN A 576 -12.26 -9.12 17.97
C ASN A 576 -12.48 -10.55 17.49
N PRO A 577 -13.27 -10.77 16.43
CA PRO A 577 -13.64 -12.11 16.01
C PRO A 577 -12.56 -12.91 15.26
N GLY A 578 -11.48 -12.27 14.81
CA GLY A 578 -10.53 -12.94 13.92
C GLY A 578 -11.13 -13.33 12.57
N LEU A 579 -10.32 -13.83 11.65
CA LEU A 579 -10.71 -14.15 10.27
C LEU A 579 -10.04 -15.42 9.75
N ILE A 580 -10.78 -16.22 9.00
CA ILE A 580 -10.28 -17.31 8.15
C ILE A 580 -10.69 -16.98 6.73
N LEU A 581 -9.71 -16.86 5.81
CA LEU A 581 -9.94 -16.44 4.43
C LEU A 581 -9.07 -17.25 3.46
N PRO A 582 -9.54 -18.34 2.86
CA PRO A 582 -8.99 -18.89 1.64
C PRO A 582 -9.43 -18.07 0.42
N ASN A 583 -8.49 -17.91 -0.53
CA ASN A 583 -8.68 -17.20 -1.78
C ASN A 583 -8.17 -18.00 -2.97
N LEU A 584 -8.84 -17.83 -4.11
CA LEU A 584 -8.37 -18.24 -5.42
C LEU A 584 -8.40 -17.01 -6.33
N GLY A 585 -7.32 -16.80 -7.06
CA GLY A 585 -7.18 -15.66 -7.97
C GLY A 585 -6.58 -16.07 -9.31
N ALA A 586 -6.91 -15.30 -10.34
CA ALA A 586 -6.31 -15.42 -11.66
C ALA A 586 -6.17 -14.04 -12.29
N ASP A 587 -4.96 -13.74 -12.75
CA ASP A 587 -4.64 -12.49 -13.45
C ASP A 587 -4.28 -12.81 -14.89
N PHE A 588 -4.73 -11.97 -15.82
CA PHE A 588 -4.54 -12.17 -17.25
C PHE A 588 -4.02 -10.89 -17.90
N ASP A 589 -2.89 -10.97 -18.56
CA ASP A 589 -2.39 -9.89 -19.43
C ASP A 589 -3.07 -10.00 -20.78
N LEU A 590 -4.26 -9.36 -20.92
CA LEU A 590 -5.10 -9.45 -22.12
C LEU A 590 -4.44 -8.80 -23.32
N THR A 591 -3.74 -7.71 -23.08
CA THR A 591 -2.90 -7.01 -24.05
C THR A 591 -1.71 -6.40 -23.30
N PRO A 592 -0.66 -5.91 -23.98
CA PRO A 592 0.43 -5.19 -23.30
C PRO A 592 -0.05 -3.97 -22.48
N LYS A 593 -1.23 -3.43 -22.80
CA LYS A 593 -1.81 -2.26 -22.14
C LYS A 593 -2.90 -2.58 -21.12
N VAL A 594 -3.45 -3.80 -21.14
CA VAL A 594 -4.62 -4.17 -20.33
C VAL A 594 -4.35 -5.44 -19.57
N LYS A 595 -4.42 -5.35 -18.26
CA LYS A 595 -4.38 -6.48 -17.33
C LYS A 595 -5.73 -6.66 -16.65
N MET A 596 -6.17 -7.90 -16.50
CA MET A 596 -7.41 -8.28 -15.82
C MET A 596 -7.09 -9.05 -14.54
N PHE A 597 -7.83 -8.78 -13.48
CA PHE A 597 -7.71 -9.45 -12.17
C PHE A 597 -9.03 -10.09 -11.80
N ASN A 598 -9.00 -11.33 -11.30
CA ASN A 598 -10.17 -12.02 -10.83
C ASN A 598 -9.87 -12.72 -9.51
N ASN A 599 -10.82 -12.65 -8.54
CA ASN A 599 -10.63 -13.25 -7.24
C ASN A 599 -11.93 -13.79 -6.68
N ILE A 600 -11.81 -14.88 -5.93
CA ILE A 600 -12.88 -15.47 -5.12
C ILE A 600 -12.33 -15.63 -3.71
N ASN A 601 -12.96 -14.98 -2.74
CA ASN A 601 -12.62 -15.08 -1.32
C ASN A 601 -13.76 -15.77 -0.57
N PHE A 602 -13.41 -16.71 0.28
CA PHE A 602 -14.34 -17.34 1.20
C PHE A 602 -14.02 -16.88 2.62
N LEU A 603 -15.00 -16.44 3.38
CA LEU A 603 -14.78 -15.68 4.61
C LEU A 603 -15.52 -16.32 5.80
N TRP A 604 -14.79 -16.56 6.89
CA TRP A 604 -15.33 -17.02 8.17
C TRP A 604 -14.72 -16.26 9.35
N PHE A 605 -15.53 -15.95 10.35
CA PHE A 605 -15.00 -15.57 11.65
C PHE A 605 -14.23 -16.75 12.28
N GLU A 606 -13.11 -16.47 12.94
CA GLU A 606 -12.41 -17.48 13.75
C GLU A 606 -13.20 -17.75 15.04
N SER A 607 -13.72 -16.68 15.68
CA SER A 607 -14.61 -16.74 16.84
C SER A 607 -15.71 -15.69 16.72
N THR A 608 -16.89 -15.96 17.25
CA THR A 608 -18.02 -15.03 17.23
C THR A 608 -18.35 -14.42 18.61
N ASN A 609 -17.63 -14.86 19.65
CA ASN A 609 -17.92 -14.45 21.03
C ASN A 609 -17.84 -12.94 21.26
N ALA A 610 -16.82 -12.27 20.69
CA ALA A 610 -16.69 -10.82 20.80
C ALA A 610 -17.88 -10.09 20.16
N LEU A 611 -18.38 -10.59 19.02
CA LEU A 611 -19.56 -10.03 18.35
C LEU A 611 -20.84 -10.31 19.12
N GLU A 612 -21.02 -11.53 19.63
CA GLU A 612 -22.19 -11.93 20.45
C GLU A 612 -22.27 -11.08 21.72
N THR A 613 -21.12 -10.84 22.37
CA THR A 613 -21.03 -9.98 23.55
C THR A 613 -21.36 -8.54 23.22
N PHE A 614 -20.80 -8.00 22.15
CA PHE A 614 -20.97 -6.60 21.76
C PHE A 614 -22.40 -6.30 21.30
N LEU A 615 -23.01 -7.20 20.53
CA LEU A 615 -24.37 -7.05 20.01
C LEU A 615 -25.46 -7.49 20.99
N PHE A 616 -25.10 -8.06 22.16
CA PHE A 616 -26.05 -8.70 23.08
C PHE A 616 -26.91 -9.73 22.36
N GLN A 617 -26.35 -10.44 21.42
CA GLN A 617 -27.02 -11.42 20.57
C GLN A 617 -26.58 -12.83 20.95
N GLY A 618 -27.46 -13.79 20.97
CA GLY A 618 -27.20 -15.13 21.48
C GLY A 618 -26.36 -15.88 20.52
N ARG A 619 -26.50 -16.27 19.42
CA ARG A 619 -25.64 -17.10 18.56
C ARG A 619 -25.44 -16.47 17.19
N ILE A 620 -24.20 -16.30 16.78
CA ILE A 620 -23.81 -15.82 15.45
C ILE A 620 -23.06 -16.95 14.73
N ALA A 621 -23.47 -17.27 13.50
CA ALA A 621 -22.77 -18.26 12.70
C ALA A 621 -21.41 -17.73 12.21
N ARG A 622 -20.43 -18.62 12.02
CA ARG A 622 -19.08 -18.21 11.62
C ARG A 622 -18.96 -17.81 10.14
N HIS A 623 -19.80 -18.34 9.25
CA HIS A 623 -19.70 -18.06 7.81
C HIS A 623 -20.14 -16.63 7.47
N ILE A 624 -19.18 -15.77 7.10
CA ILE A 624 -19.42 -14.38 6.73
C ILE A 624 -20.00 -14.31 5.31
N GLY A 625 -19.41 -15.02 4.36
CA GLY A 625 -19.88 -15.00 2.97
C GLY A 625 -18.80 -15.34 1.96
N THR A 626 -19.16 -15.14 0.69
CA THR A 626 -18.26 -15.28 -0.46
C THR A 626 -18.14 -13.95 -1.17
N ASP A 627 -16.92 -13.51 -1.40
CA ASP A 627 -16.58 -12.29 -2.12
C ASP A 627 -16.06 -12.63 -3.50
N LEU A 628 -16.66 -12.08 -4.52
CA LEU A 628 -16.27 -12.22 -5.92
C LEU A 628 -15.84 -10.85 -6.44
N SER A 629 -14.67 -10.79 -7.07
CA SER A 629 -14.20 -9.54 -7.64
C SER A 629 -13.51 -9.72 -8.99
N THR A 630 -13.68 -8.72 -9.83
CA THR A 630 -12.99 -8.59 -11.10
C THR A 630 -12.55 -7.14 -11.31
N GLY A 631 -11.46 -6.93 -12.02
CA GLY A 631 -10.98 -5.59 -12.33
C GLY A 631 -10.01 -5.57 -13.49
N PHE A 632 -9.74 -4.36 -13.96
CA PHE A 632 -8.84 -4.09 -15.06
C PHE A 632 -7.89 -2.96 -14.71
N GLU A 633 -6.68 -3.09 -15.18
CA GLU A 633 -5.70 -2.02 -15.22
C GLU A 633 -5.39 -1.72 -16.69
N TYR A 634 -5.47 -0.46 -17.06
CA TYR A 634 -5.20 0.03 -18.40
C TYR A 634 -4.10 1.07 -18.38
N ARG A 635 -2.99 0.81 -19.10
CA ARG A 635 -1.84 1.70 -19.26
C ARG A 635 -1.73 2.12 -20.73
N PRO A 636 -2.40 3.20 -21.13
CA PRO A 636 -2.47 3.62 -22.53
C PRO A 636 -1.11 3.91 -23.14
N LEU A 637 -0.17 4.41 -22.34
CA LEU A 637 1.19 4.78 -22.76
C LEU A 637 2.23 3.66 -22.52
N LEU A 638 1.81 2.48 -22.04
CA LEU A 638 2.71 1.38 -21.60
C LEU A 638 3.69 1.82 -20.49
N SER A 639 3.46 2.94 -19.86
CA SER A 639 4.22 3.51 -18.75
C SER A 639 3.29 3.80 -17.58
N GLU A 640 3.86 4.14 -16.44
CA GLU A 640 3.10 4.53 -15.24
C GLU A 640 2.58 5.97 -15.28
N ASN A 641 2.94 6.76 -16.32
CA ASN A 641 2.50 8.16 -16.42
C ASN A 641 0.98 8.29 -16.48
N VAL A 642 0.29 7.32 -17.08
CA VAL A 642 -1.16 7.22 -17.07
C VAL A 642 -1.55 5.80 -16.76
N ALA A 643 -2.13 5.57 -15.58
CA ALA A 643 -2.70 4.28 -15.20
C ALA A 643 -4.18 4.45 -14.82
N ILE A 644 -5.03 3.68 -15.44
CA ILE A 644 -6.47 3.67 -15.18
C ILE A 644 -6.83 2.30 -14.63
N THR A 645 -7.33 2.25 -13.39
CA THR A 645 -7.74 1.02 -12.72
C THR A 645 -9.23 1.06 -12.46
N MET A 646 -9.94 0.03 -12.81
CA MET A 646 -11.37 -0.12 -12.54
C MET A 646 -11.67 -1.51 -11.99
N GLY A 647 -12.65 -1.60 -11.12
CA GLY A 647 -13.03 -2.87 -10.54
C GLY A 647 -14.48 -2.92 -10.11
N ALA A 648 -15.00 -4.13 -10.07
CA ALA A 648 -16.31 -4.45 -9.52
C ALA A 648 -16.19 -5.65 -8.59
N SER A 649 -16.93 -5.63 -7.50
CA SER A 649 -16.93 -6.69 -6.50
C SER A 649 -18.31 -6.89 -5.89
N THR A 650 -18.56 -8.09 -5.38
CA THR A 650 -19.81 -8.41 -4.67
C THR A 650 -19.52 -9.32 -3.49
N LEU A 651 -20.13 -9.01 -2.35
CA LEU A 651 -20.21 -9.91 -1.22
C LEU A 651 -21.57 -10.62 -1.22
N ILE A 652 -21.56 -11.94 -1.33
CA ILE A 652 -22.72 -12.79 -1.15
C ILE A 652 -22.75 -13.18 0.34
N PRO A 653 -23.69 -12.60 1.15
CA PRO A 653 -23.68 -12.79 2.58
C PRO A 653 -23.92 -14.24 2.99
N GLY A 654 -23.09 -14.75 3.91
CA GLY A 654 -23.29 -15.97 4.64
C GLY A 654 -24.23 -15.80 5.83
N GLN A 655 -24.43 -16.89 6.57
CA GLN A 655 -25.34 -16.87 7.71
C GLN A 655 -24.84 -15.93 8.83
N GLY A 656 -23.53 -15.93 9.13
CA GLY A 656 -22.97 -15.06 10.17
C GLY A 656 -23.15 -13.59 9.87
N PHE A 657 -22.98 -13.19 8.61
CA PHE A 657 -23.25 -11.82 8.18
C PHE A 657 -24.76 -11.47 8.33
N ARG A 658 -25.64 -12.39 7.95
CA ARG A 658 -27.08 -12.20 8.08
C ARG A 658 -27.52 -12.15 9.54
N ASP A 659 -26.93 -12.93 10.41
CA ASP A 659 -27.22 -12.89 11.85
C ASP A 659 -26.91 -11.52 12.46
N ILE A 660 -25.87 -10.82 11.94
CA ILE A 660 -25.49 -9.49 12.39
C ILE A 660 -26.38 -8.39 11.78
N TYR A 661 -26.65 -8.46 10.48
CA TYR A 661 -27.23 -7.36 9.69
C TYR A 661 -28.68 -7.56 9.25
N ASN A 662 -29.28 -8.71 9.52
CA ASN A 662 -30.71 -8.87 9.32
C ASN A 662 -31.48 -8.31 10.55
N ASN A 663 -32.59 -7.70 10.27
CA ASN A 663 -33.63 -7.46 11.28
C ASN A 663 -34.90 -8.15 10.84
N GLN A 664 -35.94 -8.09 11.70
CA GLN A 664 -37.19 -8.82 11.50
C GLN A 664 -37.89 -8.53 10.16
N ASN A 665 -37.61 -7.38 9.56
CA ASN A 665 -38.32 -6.87 8.37
C ASN A 665 -37.47 -6.78 7.11
N SER A 666 -36.15 -6.93 7.18
CA SER A 666 -35.26 -6.84 6.01
C SER A 666 -34.18 -7.91 6.01
N ARG A 667 -33.97 -8.52 4.86
CA ARG A 667 -32.86 -9.45 4.64
C ARG A 667 -31.76 -8.76 3.83
N VAL A 668 -30.55 -8.83 4.33
CA VAL A 668 -29.41 -8.35 3.57
C VAL A 668 -29.15 -9.30 2.39
N GLY A 669 -29.32 -8.79 1.18
CA GLY A 669 -28.96 -9.47 -0.07
C GLY A 669 -27.48 -9.35 -0.39
N ALA A 670 -27.10 -9.69 -1.62
CA ALA A 670 -25.74 -9.45 -2.11
C ALA A 670 -25.44 -7.93 -2.11
N LEU A 671 -24.22 -7.59 -1.70
CA LEU A 671 -23.73 -6.21 -1.65
C LEU A 671 -22.73 -5.99 -2.77
N PHE A 672 -22.84 -4.87 -3.47
CA PHE A 672 -22.03 -4.56 -4.63
C PHE A 672 -21.11 -3.35 -4.37
N GLY A 673 -19.97 -3.36 -5.01
CA GLY A 673 -19.04 -2.24 -5.07
C GLY A 673 -18.42 -2.13 -6.45
N GLY A 674 -18.17 -0.90 -6.90
CA GLY A 674 -17.47 -0.63 -8.13
C GLY A 674 -16.64 0.64 -7.98
N PHE A 675 -15.47 0.70 -8.60
CA PHE A 675 -14.59 1.86 -8.52
C PHE A 675 -13.86 2.13 -9.83
N LEU A 676 -13.47 3.38 -9.98
CA LEU A 676 -12.58 3.89 -11.01
C LEU A 676 -11.47 4.70 -10.31
N ALA A 677 -10.23 4.40 -10.62
CA ALA A 677 -9.06 5.17 -10.21
C ALA A 677 -8.28 5.61 -11.45
N ILE A 678 -7.95 6.90 -11.53
CA ILE A 678 -7.11 7.47 -12.58
C ILE A 678 -5.88 8.04 -11.88
N ASN A 679 -4.73 7.51 -12.24
CA ASN A 679 -3.43 7.98 -11.76
C ASN A 679 -2.67 8.64 -12.91
N LEU A 680 -2.25 9.89 -12.69
CA LEU A 680 -1.40 10.63 -13.61
C LEU A 680 -0.09 10.95 -12.89
N LEU A 681 1.02 10.64 -13.52
CA LEU A 681 2.36 10.85 -13.00
C LEU A 681 3.23 11.58 -14.03
N PHE A 682 3.82 12.72 -13.58
CA PHE A 682 4.78 13.49 -14.39
C PHE A 682 6.19 13.27 -13.86
#